data_d825934c56c0c9f986cf50f80c373a9a
#
_entry.id   d825934c56c0c9f986cf50f80c373a9a
#
_cell.length_a   1.000
_cell.length_b   1.000
_cell.length_c   1.000
_cell.angle_alpha   90.00
_cell.angle_beta   90.00
_cell.angle_gamma   90.00
#
_symmetry.space_group_name_H-M   'P 1'
#
loop_
_entity.id
_entity.type
_entity.pdbx_description
1 polymer ?
#
loop_
_entity_poly.entity_id
_entity_poly.type
_entity_poly.pdbx_seq_one_letter_code
_entity_poly.pdbx_strand_id
1 'polypeptide(L)'
;MQIDTFKSIISTFADPGADIIYDRQRVMFSINGNVIDAAILSRSGDIYIDEGTGFVHASKWIITRLANLPLLASRINEQIPIQENFVAPAADILPSLNASPDESKTKVENALTEILSTLSDRSPLETTVLYLTSDAGEGKTSLINKAAREQAKKFSAGESDWLLVPIILGGRHFLRFDDITVGALQNKYRFPFLYYNSFLALVRMGVIVPAFDGFEEMFVENSSGEALSAMGILVSALQSTGAVVIAARKAYFEFENLRSQEKLYDTISQFDVGFSKLEINRWSKKQFLEYCINRKISDGETIYNRVAERLGANHSLLTRPVLVTRLLDIAGRSDSLESFIERIQSSGSDFFSVFVRGIIEREATEKWIDRSGDMGSNLLTVDEHCELLSLIAIGMWESRTEHLKKDHLEMIAEYFCESKRKTALQSQQVVDRIRGHALLISSPDTAAAVQFDHDEFRQFFLGDGLAAAVAPMDKSAVAETFGILRRGILPEHTQLSFIRAVKRRDEAELSNLAAANFIAKVSALDGQASYTKENCGNLIVRLLSELDAEGTMFEEIVFGIDCLRDCKLAGVSFKNCHFSQGSYEATMIRSCSFENCTFGQIRFHPSTVFDNNHFENCTVDSIRIESTGVEIWEPNAINMFLARLGTTFETPIDVNLEILPPEVDENLVNIEKLLRYFMRSTHISESVIKIKLGDRGQSFIDYSLPDLLSRGIVVEIDNRGSGQQRRFKLGKQLQQLNGKLSEAKGSYSAFLQSYESSRDD
;
A
#
# COMPACT_ATOMS: atom_id res chain seq x y z
N MET A 1 25.44 -24.91 15.02
CA MET A 1 25.20 -23.70 15.87
C MET A 1 26.35 -23.54 16.86
N GLN A 2 27.00 -22.36 16.90
CA GLN A 2 28.10 -22.07 17.83
C GLN A 2 27.58 -21.84 19.26
N ILE A 3 28.45 -22.07 20.28
CA ILE A 3 28.07 -21.99 21.71
C ILE A 3 27.59 -20.59 22.11
N ASP A 4 28.20 -19.53 21.59
CA ASP A 4 27.84 -18.16 21.94
C ASP A 4 26.47 -17.77 21.35
N THR A 5 26.21 -18.21 20.11
CA THR A 5 24.89 -18.06 19.48
C THR A 5 23.82 -18.83 20.28
N PHE A 6 24.12 -20.05 20.70
CA PHE A 6 23.21 -20.82 21.53
C PHE A 6 22.91 -20.15 22.86
N LYS A 7 23.93 -19.63 23.56
CA LYS A 7 23.76 -18.88 24.81
C LYS A 7 22.89 -17.63 24.62
N SER A 8 23.15 -16.87 23.56
CA SER A 8 22.39 -15.67 23.22
C SER A 8 20.91 -15.99 22.95
N ILE A 9 20.62 -17.10 22.26
CA ILE A 9 19.24 -17.51 21.99
C ILE A 9 18.54 -17.93 23.29
N ILE A 10 19.18 -18.78 24.13
CA ILE A 10 18.58 -19.23 25.38
C ILE A 10 18.24 -18.07 26.30
N SER A 11 19.10 -17.06 26.36
CA SER A 11 18.85 -15.87 27.21
C SER A 11 17.57 -15.14 26.84
N THR A 12 17.09 -15.28 25.62
CA THR A 12 15.81 -14.69 25.20
C THR A 12 14.59 -15.50 25.66
N PHE A 13 14.75 -16.78 25.93
CA PHE A 13 13.68 -17.69 26.39
C PHE A 13 13.56 -17.76 27.89
N ALA A 14 14.65 -17.52 28.63
CA ALA A 14 14.66 -17.57 30.07
C ALA A 14 13.72 -16.54 30.71
N ASP A 15 13.14 -16.87 31.84
CA ASP A 15 12.29 -15.98 32.61
C ASP A 15 13.06 -14.68 32.99
N PRO A 16 12.42 -13.50 32.95
CA PRO A 16 13.06 -12.24 33.32
C PRO A 16 13.64 -12.31 34.74
N GLY A 17 14.93 -11.99 34.84
CA GLY A 17 15.64 -12.00 36.12
C GLY A 17 16.06 -13.39 36.62
N ALA A 18 15.81 -14.47 35.86
CA ALA A 18 16.31 -15.77 36.19
C ALA A 18 17.80 -15.92 35.80
N ASP A 19 18.57 -16.52 36.69
CA ASP A 19 19.97 -16.88 36.43
C ASP A 19 20.04 -18.03 35.42
N ILE A 20 20.86 -17.88 34.38
CA ILE A 20 21.19 -18.94 33.46
C ILE A 20 22.54 -19.50 33.85
N ILE A 21 22.55 -20.70 34.34
CA ILE A 21 23.76 -21.37 34.79
C ILE A 21 24.31 -22.22 33.65
N TYR A 22 25.53 -21.88 33.22
CA TYR A 22 26.28 -22.69 32.26
C TYR A 22 27.46 -23.36 32.96
N ASP A 23 27.38 -24.66 33.12
CA ASP A 23 28.55 -25.48 33.39
C ASP A 23 29.06 -26.09 32.09
N ARG A 24 30.31 -26.59 32.05
CA ARG A 24 30.96 -27.10 30.82
C ARG A 24 30.13 -28.14 30.05
N GLN A 25 29.22 -28.84 30.73
CA GLN A 25 28.44 -29.95 30.19
C GLN A 25 26.92 -29.79 30.42
N ARG A 26 26.48 -28.70 31.04
CA ARG A 26 25.05 -28.48 31.37
C ARG A 26 24.63 -27.06 31.24
N VAL A 27 23.36 -26.86 30.92
CA VAL A 27 22.67 -25.59 31.02
C VAL A 27 21.45 -25.73 31.88
N MET A 28 21.27 -24.80 32.82
CA MET A 28 20.11 -24.76 33.71
C MET A 28 19.53 -23.36 33.70
N PHE A 29 18.22 -23.22 33.46
CA PHE A 29 17.48 -21.97 33.47
C PHE A 29 15.99 -22.23 33.67
N SER A 30 15.22 -21.19 34.00
CA SER A 30 13.76 -21.30 34.07
C SER A 30 13.07 -20.71 32.89
N ILE A 31 11.96 -21.31 32.47
CA ILE A 31 11.03 -20.82 31.44
C ILE A 31 9.60 -21.02 31.89
N ASN A 32 8.82 -19.94 32.00
CA ASN A 32 7.45 -19.97 32.55
C ASN A 32 7.35 -20.65 33.91
N GLY A 33 8.32 -20.41 34.78
CA GLY A 33 8.41 -20.98 36.12
C GLY A 33 8.86 -22.48 36.18
N ASN A 34 9.13 -23.07 35.01
CA ASN A 34 9.65 -24.45 34.96
C ASN A 34 11.16 -24.45 34.78
N VAL A 35 11.87 -25.20 35.61
CA VAL A 35 13.32 -25.35 35.49
C VAL A 35 13.65 -26.34 34.37
N ILE A 36 14.47 -25.90 33.43
CA ILE A 36 15.10 -26.75 32.44
C ILE A 36 16.52 -27.04 32.90
N ASP A 37 16.88 -28.30 32.91
CA ASP A 37 18.22 -28.78 33.23
C ASP A 37 18.64 -29.81 32.17
N ALA A 38 19.56 -29.41 31.30
CA ALA A 38 19.94 -30.18 30.13
C ALA A 38 21.45 -30.34 29.97
N ALA A 39 21.89 -31.51 29.57
CA ALA A 39 23.27 -31.77 29.22
C ALA A 39 23.61 -31.14 27.87
N ILE A 40 24.83 -30.59 27.73
CA ILE A 40 25.38 -30.02 26.52
C ILE A 40 26.52 -30.87 26.00
N LEU A 41 26.46 -31.22 24.72
CA LEU A 41 27.57 -31.88 24.00
C LEU A 41 27.95 -31.02 22.79
N SER A 42 29.22 -30.61 22.75
CA SER A 42 29.79 -29.97 21.56
C SER A 42 30.52 -31.02 20.72
N ARG A 43 30.10 -31.17 19.45
CA ARG A 43 30.71 -32.12 18.51
C ARG A 43 30.83 -31.47 17.13
N SER A 44 32.06 -31.43 16.61
CA SER A 44 32.34 -30.87 15.26
C SER A 44 31.87 -29.44 15.05
N GLY A 45 31.87 -28.60 16.09
CA GLY A 45 31.40 -27.20 16.03
C GLY A 45 29.88 -27.03 16.23
N ASP A 46 29.13 -28.12 16.33
CA ASP A 46 27.69 -28.09 16.62
C ASP A 46 27.40 -28.48 18.09
N ILE A 47 26.28 -27.98 18.57
CA ILE A 47 25.77 -28.18 19.91
C ILE A 47 24.59 -29.18 19.90
N TYR A 48 24.65 -30.11 20.78
CA TYR A 48 23.59 -31.08 21.04
C TYR A 48 23.15 -30.98 22.51
N ILE A 49 21.86 -31.12 22.73
CA ILE A 49 21.21 -30.98 24.05
C ILE A 49 20.49 -32.29 24.42
N ASP A 50 20.58 -32.67 25.67
CA ASP A 50 19.88 -33.84 26.21
C ASP A 50 19.23 -33.52 27.57
N GLU A 51 17.91 -33.65 27.64
CA GLU A 51 17.10 -33.59 28.87
C GLU A 51 16.85 -35.01 29.44
N GLY A 52 17.65 -36.00 29.07
CA GLY A 52 17.50 -37.41 29.52
C GLY A 52 16.81 -38.34 28.52
N THR A 53 16.52 -37.86 27.30
CA THR A 53 15.88 -38.62 26.21
C THR A 53 16.82 -38.91 25.04
N GLY A 54 18.09 -38.48 25.16
CA GLY A 54 19.09 -38.54 24.12
C GLY A 54 19.43 -37.20 23.50
N PHE A 55 20.64 -37.11 22.93
CA PHE A 55 21.17 -35.88 22.35
C PHE A 55 20.46 -35.49 21.07
N VAL A 56 19.91 -34.29 21.06
CA VAL A 56 19.23 -33.65 19.91
C VAL A 56 20.01 -32.40 19.52
N HIS A 57 20.14 -32.10 18.22
CA HIS A 57 20.76 -30.88 17.78
C HIS A 57 20.08 -29.66 18.40
N ALA A 58 20.87 -28.68 18.86
CA ALA A 58 20.39 -27.53 19.63
C ALA A 58 19.27 -26.72 18.87
N SER A 59 19.41 -26.53 17.54
CA SER A 59 18.36 -25.86 16.75
C SER A 59 17.04 -26.63 16.83
N LYS A 60 17.06 -27.94 16.66
CA LYS A 60 15.87 -28.76 16.72
C LYS A 60 15.26 -28.74 18.14
N TRP A 61 16.09 -28.78 19.17
CA TRP A 61 15.64 -28.69 20.56
C TRP A 61 14.96 -27.33 20.85
N ILE A 62 15.58 -26.20 20.38
CA ILE A 62 14.97 -24.88 20.52
C ILE A 62 13.61 -24.84 19.82
N ILE A 63 13.53 -25.32 18.57
CA ILE A 63 12.30 -25.33 17.76
C ILE A 63 11.19 -26.15 18.40
N THR A 64 11.51 -27.35 18.89
CA THR A 64 10.49 -28.30 19.37
C THR A 64 10.20 -28.17 20.84
N ARG A 65 11.21 -27.92 21.68
CA ARG A 65 11.08 -27.93 23.12
C ARG A 65 10.87 -26.54 23.73
N LEU A 66 11.70 -25.55 23.36
CA LEU A 66 11.57 -24.20 23.91
C LEU A 66 10.47 -23.39 23.23
N ALA A 67 10.53 -23.31 21.91
CA ALA A 67 9.59 -22.54 21.13
C ALA A 67 8.29 -23.29 20.82
N ASN A 68 8.26 -24.62 20.94
CA ASN A 68 7.11 -25.45 20.60
C ASN A 68 6.44 -25.12 19.27
N LEU A 69 7.25 -24.91 18.20
CA LEU A 69 6.74 -24.55 16.88
C LEU A 69 5.80 -25.60 16.26
N PRO A 70 5.91 -26.91 16.55
CA PRO A 70 4.89 -27.88 16.13
C PRO A 70 3.47 -27.53 16.62
N LEU A 71 3.34 -27.05 17.86
CA LEU A 71 2.06 -26.56 18.38
C LEU A 71 1.61 -25.30 17.63
N LEU A 72 2.53 -24.36 17.36
CA LEU A 72 2.19 -23.16 16.58
C LEU A 72 1.70 -23.53 15.18
N ALA A 73 2.34 -24.48 14.50
CA ALA A 73 1.90 -24.97 13.19
C ALA A 73 0.49 -25.58 13.25
N SER A 74 0.18 -26.36 14.28
CA SER A 74 -1.18 -26.88 14.51
C SER A 74 -2.18 -25.74 14.70
N ARG A 75 -1.84 -24.74 15.54
CA ARG A 75 -2.69 -23.57 15.78
C ARG A 75 -2.94 -22.73 14.52
N ILE A 76 -1.93 -22.52 13.69
CA ILE A 76 -2.09 -21.86 12.39
C ILE A 76 -3.10 -22.62 11.54
N ASN A 77 -2.99 -23.94 11.45
CA ASN A 77 -3.93 -24.77 10.70
C ASN A 77 -5.36 -24.78 11.26
N GLU A 78 -5.52 -24.67 12.59
CA GLU A 78 -6.82 -24.63 13.25
C GLU A 78 -7.49 -23.27 13.15
N GLN A 79 -6.75 -22.19 13.37
CA GLN A 79 -7.29 -20.82 13.49
C GLN A 79 -7.47 -20.11 12.16
N ILE A 80 -6.70 -20.46 11.14
CA ILE A 80 -6.87 -19.89 9.81
C ILE A 80 -7.92 -20.71 9.04
N PRO A 81 -9.02 -20.11 8.56
CA PRO A 81 -10.06 -20.82 7.83
C PRO A 81 -9.55 -21.52 6.56
N ILE A 82 -10.15 -22.65 6.22
CA ILE A 82 -9.87 -23.33 4.95
C ILE A 82 -10.53 -22.52 3.83
N GLN A 83 -9.74 -22.20 2.82
CA GLN A 83 -10.22 -21.49 1.64
C GLN A 83 -10.46 -22.51 0.52
N GLU A 84 -11.67 -23.09 0.49
CA GLU A 84 -12.01 -24.18 -0.44
C GLU A 84 -11.93 -23.75 -1.91
N ASN A 85 -12.31 -22.51 -2.21
CA ASN A 85 -12.40 -21.99 -3.58
C ASN A 85 -11.24 -21.02 -3.91
N PHE A 86 -10.08 -21.16 -3.26
CA PHE A 86 -8.94 -20.27 -3.49
C PHE A 86 -8.42 -20.42 -4.92
N VAL A 87 -8.20 -19.28 -5.57
CA VAL A 87 -7.49 -19.15 -6.84
C VAL A 87 -6.26 -18.31 -6.59
N ALA A 88 -5.09 -18.81 -6.98
CA ALA A 88 -3.86 -18.08 -6.83
C ALA A 88 -3.83 -16.86 -7.77
N PRO A 89 -3.63 -15.64 -7.27
CA PRO A 89 -3.49 -14.48 -8.14
C PRO A 89 -2.17 -14.51 -8.89
N ALA A 90 -2.14 -13.88 -10.06
CA ALA A 90 -0.89 -13.50 -10.71
C ALA A 90 -0.29 -12.30 -10.00
N ALA A 91 1.01 -12.08 -10.17
CA ALA A 91 1.70 -10.94 -9.60
C ALA A 91 2.85 -10.45 -10.47
N ASP A 92 3.28 -9.23 -10.24
CA ASP A 92 4.51 -8.67 -10.77
C ASP A 92 5.56 -8.59 -9.65
N ILE A 93 6.77 -9.10 -9.90
CA ILE A 93 7.90 -8.97 -8.98
C ILE A 93 8.77 -7.82 -9.42
N LEU A 94 9.12 -6.98 -8.47
CA LEU A 94 10.10 -5.91 -8.63
C LEU A 94 11.26 -6.15 -7.64
N PRO A 95 12.51 -6.03 -8.08
CA PRO A 95 13.68 -6.37 -7.26
C PRO A 95 13.93 -5.42 -6.09
N SER A 96 13.26 -4.25 -6.04
CA SER A 96 13.35 -3.34 -4.90
C SER A 96 12.11 -2.45 -4.78
N LEU A 97 11.89 -1.84 -3.59
CA LEU A 97 10.85 -0.82 -3.37
C LEU A 97 10.94 0.35 -4.34
N ASN A 98 12.15 0.69 -4.73
CA ASN A 98 12.48 1.82 -5.57
C ASN A 98 12.93 1.37 -6.97
N ALA A 99 12.64 0.13 -7.34
CA ALA A 99 12.89 -0.33 -8.69
C ALA A 99 12.21 0.64 -9.64
N SER A 100 13.01 1.19 -10.52
CA SER A 100 12.52 1.96 -11.65
C SER A 100 11.48 1.12 -12.41
N PRO A 101 10.38 1.68 -12.92
CA PRO A 101 9.45 0.95 -13.78
C PRO A 101 10.12 0.23 -14.97
N ASP A 102 11.33 0.62 -15.33
CA ASP A 102 12.15 -0.03 -16.38
C ASP A 102 13.04 -1.18 -15.87
N GLU A 103 13.22 -1.30 -14.56
CA GLU A 103 13.80 -2.52 -14.02
C GLU A 103 12.78 -3.63 -14.26
N SER A 104 13.20 -4.64 -15.03
CA SER A 104 12.35 -5.68 -15.59
C SER A 104 11.38 -6.26 -14.56
N LYS A 105 10.10 -5.86 -14.63
CA LYS A 105 9.02 -6.53 -13.92
C LYS A 105 8.98 -7.97 -14.38
N THR A 106 9.20 -8.89 -13.47
CA THR A 106 9.01 -10.30 -13.76
C THR A 106 7.58 -10.68 -13.45
N LYS A 107 6.82 -11.06 -14.47
CA LYS A 107 5.46 -11.54 -14.30
C LYS A 107 5.47 -12.98 -13.82
N VAL A 108 4.69 -13.25 -12.78
CA VAL A 108 4.47 -14.60 -12.26
C VAL A 108 2.99 -14.94 -12.30
N GLU A 109 2.68 -16.15 -12.76
CA GLU A 109 1.29 -16.62 -12.86
C GLU A 109 0.70 -17.02 -11.50
N ASN A 110 1.54 -17.32 -10.51
CA ASN A 110 1.12 -17.84 -9.22
C ASN A 110 1.91 -17.17 -8.08
N ALA A 111 1.32 -16.14 -7.49
CA ALA A 111 1.90 -15.40 -6.37
C ALA A 111 2.13 -16.26 -5.13
N LEU A 112 1.33 -17.31 -4.91
CA LEU A 112 1.49 -18.21 -3.76
C LEU A 112 2.80 -19.00 -3.85
N THR A 113 3.06 -19.59 -5.01
CA THR A 113 4.31 -20.32 -5.25
C THR A 113 5.50 -19.39 -5.13
N GLU A 114 5.38 -18.18 -5.67
CA GLU A 114 6.46 -17.19 -5.65
C GLU A 114 6.81 -16.72 -4.25
N ILE A 115 5.83 -16.41 -3.40
CA ILE A 115 6.07 -16.05 -2.00
C ILE A 115 6.81 -17.17 -1.28
N LEU A 116 6.35 -18.41 -1.47
CA LEU A 116 6.94 -19.56 -0.78
C LEU A 116 8.36 -19.85 -1.28
N SER A 117 8.63 -19.72 -2.60
CA SER A 117 9.98 -19.89 -3.14
C SER A 117 10.93 -18.78 -2.68
N THR A 118 10.54 -17.51 -2.82
CA THR A 118 11.34 -16.36 -2.37
C THR A 118 11.73 -16.47 -0.90
N LEU A 119 10.79 -16.90 -0.04
CA LEU A 119 11.07 -17.07 1.38
C LEU A 119 11.86 -18.34 1.70
N SER A 120 11.81 -19.38 0.87
CA SER A 120 12.62 -20.58 1.02
C SER A 120 14.05 -20.38 0.56
N ASP A 121 14.24 -19.63 -0.52
CA ASP A 121 15.54 -19.38 -1.15
C ASP A 121 16.29 -18.15 -0.59
N ARG A 122 15.81 -17.62 0.56
CA ARG A 122 16.37 -16.43 1.21
C ARG A 122 17.85 -16.63 1.60
N SER A 123 18.64 -15.58 1.46
CA SER A 123 20.04 -15.58 1.88
C SER A 123 20.15 -15.64 3.42
N PRO A 124 21.03 -16.46 3.97
CA PRO A 124 21.29 -16.50 5.42
C PRO A 124 22.11 -15.29 5.90
N LEU A 125 22.65 -14.47 5.01
CA LEU A 125 23.56 -13.36 5.29
C LEU A 125 22.91 -11.98 5.11
N GLU A 126 21.61 -11.94 4.80
CA GLU A 126 20.84 -10.70 4.70
C GLU A 126 19.45 -10.88 5.28
N THR A 127 18.85 -9.78 5.76
CA THR A 127 17.42 -9.78 6.11
C THR A 127 16.58 -9.63 4.85
N THR A 128 15.75 -10.61 4.54
CA THR A 128 14.82 -10.54 3.41
C THR A 128 13.54 -9.81 3.81
N VAL A 129 13.23 -8.70 3.17
CA VAL A 129 11.96 -7.97 3.34
C VAL A 129 11.14 -8.11 2.07
N LEU A 130 10.03 -8.86 2.16
CA LEU A 130 9.10 -9.04 1.04
C LEU A 130 7.89 -8.13 1.23
N TYR A 131 7.74 -7.14 0.36
CA TYR A 131 6.56 -6.30 0.30
C TYR A 131 5.48 -6.95 -0.57
N LEU A 132 4.32 -7.16 0.03
CA LEU A 132 3.14 -7.65 -0.67
C LEU A 132 2.15 -6.51 -0.85
N THR A 133 1.93 -6.09 -2.08
CA THR A 133 1.07 -4.94 -2.38
C THR A 133 -0.08 -5.30 -3.30
N SER A 134 -1.20 -4.67 -3.11
CA SER A 134 -2.34 -4.67 -4.04
C SER A 134 -3.34 -3.60 -3.66
N ASP A 135 -4.33 -3.36 -4.51
CA ASP A 135 -5.50 -2.59 -4.14
C ASP A 135 -6.39 -3.35 -3.12
N ALA A 136 -7.39 -2.65 -2.58
CA ALA A 136 -8.36 -3.26 -1.68
C ALA A 136 -9.15 -4.37 -2.41
N GLY A 137 -9.40 -5.48 -1.73
CA GLY A 137 -10.22 -6.57 -2.28
C GLY A 137 -9.54 -7.51 -3.29
N GLU A 138 -8.23 -7.37 -3.51
CA GLU A 138 -7.47 -8.23 -4.44
C GLU A 138 -6.90 -9.49 -3.78
N GLY A 139 -7.11 -9.68 -2.49
CA GLY A 139 -6.88 -10.95 -1.82
C GLY A 139 -5.55 -11.10 -1.09
N LYS A 140 -4.86 -10.00 -0.67
CA LYS A 140 -3.63 -10.05 0.15
C LYS A 140 -3.74 -10.97 1.35
N THR A 141 -4.71 -10.69 2.23
CA THR A 141 -4.97 -11.51 3.43
C THR A 141 -5.24 -12.97 3.10
N SER A 142 -6.02 -13.23 2.04
CA SER A 142 -6.31 -14.60 1.57
C SER A 142 -5.05 -15.32 1.12
N LEU A 143 -4.19 -14.64 0.39
CA LEU A 143 -2.91 -15.18 -0.10
C LEU A 143 -1.96 -15.50 1.06
N ILE A 144 -1.79 -14.57 2.02
CA ILE A 144 -0.99 -14.77 3.23
C ILE A 144 -1.51 -15.96 4.04
N ASN A 145 -2.82 -16.02 4.26
CA ASN A 145 -3.45 -17.09 5.02
C ASN A 145 -3.28 -18.46 4.33
N LYS A 146 -3.41 -18.49 3.00
CA LYS A 146 -3.18 -19.70 2.21
C LYS A 146 -1.73 -20.15 2.30
N ALA A 147 -0.77 -19.22 2.11
CA ALA A 147 0.65 -19.49 2.24
C ALA A 147 1.01 -20.02 3.64
N ALA A 148 0.48 -19.39 4.68
CA ALA A 148 0.73 -19.81 6.07
C ALA A 148 0.22 -21.22 6.35
N ARG A 149 -0.99 -21.56 5.88
CA ARG A 149 -1.53 -22.93 6.04
C ARG A 149 -0.73 -23.97 5.29
N GLU A 150 -0.34 -23.68 4.04
CA GLU A 150 0.49 -24.63 3.27
C GLU A 150 1.85 -24.82 3.91
N GLN A 151 2.46 -23.74 4.39
CA GLN A 151 3.74 -23.80 5.06
C GLN A 151 3.65 -24.55 6.41
N ALA A 152 2.60 -24.33 7.18
CA ALA A 152 2.35 -25.05 8.42
C ALA A 152 2.13 -26.56 8.21
N LYS A 153 1.49 -26.95 7.10
CA LYS A 153 1.36 -28.35 6.70
C LYS A 153 2.71 -28.97 6.34
N LYS A 154 3.52 -28.29 5.53
CA LYS A 154 4.88 -28.74 5.17
C LYS A 154 5.76 -28.87 6.41
N PHE A 155 5.70 -27.91 7.34
CA PHE A 155 6.43 -27.95 8.59
C PHE A 155 6.00 -29.17 9.44
N SER A 156 4.70 -29.42 9.56
CA SER A 156 4.18 -30.56 10.33
C SER A 156 4.53 -31.92 9.69
N ALA A 157 4.66 -31.96 8.36
CA ALA A 157 5.11 -33.13 7.62
C ALA A 157 6.64 -33.34 7.66
N GLY A 158 7.40 -32.36 8.17
CA GLY A 158 8.85 -32.39 8.16
C GLY A 158 9.48 -32.07 6.80
N GLU A 159 8.69 -31.50 5.89
CA GLU A 159 9.10 -31.07 4.54
C GLU A 159 9.66 -29.64 4.53
N SER A 160 9.52 -28.91 5.63
CA SER A 160 10.03 -27.57 5.82
C SER A 160 10.50 -27.37 7.26
N ASP A 161 11.46 -26.47 7.46
CA ASP A 161 12.05 -26.12 8.75
C ASP A 161 11.62 -24.72 9.24
N TRP A 162 10.72 -24.04 8.54
CA TRP A 162 10.23 -22.71 8.92
C TRP A 162 8.70 -22.58 8.80
N LEU A 163 8.15 -21.59 9.51
CA LEU A 163 6.72 -21.26 9.55
C LEU A 163 6.49 -19.83 9.08
N LEU A 164 5.43 -19.60 8.29
CA LEU A 164 4.88 -18.28 8.02
C LEU A 164 3.79 -17.97 9.05
N VAL A 165 3.95 -16.85 9.78
CA VAL A 165 3.04 -16.47 10.86
C VAL A 165 2.33 -15.17 10.54
N PRO A 166 1.06 -15.20 10.12
CA PRO A 166 0.26 -14.01 9.86
C PRO A 166 -0.05 -13.21 11.12
N ILE A 167 0.32 -11.93 11.12
CA ILE A 167 0.08 -10.96 12.18
C ILE A 167 -0.74 -9.83 11.60
N ILE A 168 -2.02 -9.72 12.02
CA ILE A 168 -2.93 -8.67 11.56
C ILE A 168 -2.69 -7.42 12.39
N LEU A 169 -2.44 -6.31 11.71
CA LEU A 169 -2.13 -5.01 12.31
C LEU A 169 -3.38 -4.13 12.50
N GLY A 170 -4.45 -4.42 11.74
CA GLY A 170 -5.65 -3.61 11.65
C GLY A 170 -6.36 -3.31 12.97
N GLY A 171 -6.88 -2.09 13.08
CA GLY A 171 -7.75 -1.65 14.18
C GLY A 171 -7.05 -1.40 15.51
N ARG A 172 -5.73 -1.37 15.56
CA ARG A 172 -4.95 -1.17 16.79
C ARG A 172 -4.15 0.12 16.72
N HIS A 173 -4.62 1.15 17.41
CA HIS A 173 -3.89 2.41 17.57
C HIS A 173 -2.61 2.21 18.40
N PHE A 174 -1.46 2.68 17.91
CA PHE A 174 -0.20 2.85 18.66
C PHE A 174 0.37 1.65 19.42
N LEU A 175 0.21 0.44 18.92
CA LEU A 175 0.93 -0.67 19.52
C LEU A 175 2.31 -0.82 18.87
N ARG A 176 3.30 -1.04 19.70
CA ARG A 176 4.64 -1.42 19.27
C ARG A 176 4.57 -2.81 18.64
N PHE A 177 5.50 -3.14 17.75
CA PHE A 177 5.55 -4.47 17.11
C PHE A 177 5.63 -5.62 18.13
N ASP A 178 6.25 -5.41 19.28
CA ASP A 178 6.29 -6.36 20.38
C ASP A 178 4.90 -6.68 20.90
N ASP A 179 4.09 -5.66 21.22
CA ASP A 179 2.73 -5.86 21.76
C ASP A 179 1.81 -6.55 20.75
N ILE A 180 1.88 -6.12 19.48
CA ILE A 180 1.05 -6.69 18.40
C ILE A 180 1.41 -8.15 18.16
N THR A 181 2.71 -8.45 18.08
CA THR A 181 3.20 -9.81 17.81
C THR A 181 2.83 -10.76 18.94
N VAL A 182 3.11 -10.37 20.18
CA VAL A 182 2.76 -11.18 21.36
C VAL A 182 1.24 -11.33 21.47
N GLY A 183 0.49 -10.24 21.24
CA GLY A 183 -0.97 -10.26 21.25
C GLY A 183 -1.56 -11.17 20.16
N ALA A 184 -1.00 -11.21 18.96
CA ALA A 184 -1.44 -12.11 17.90
C ALA A 184 -1.18 -13.59 18.27
N LEU A 185 -0.01 -13.88 18.81
CA LEU A 185 0.32 -15.24 19.24
C LEU A 185 -0.62 -15.72 20.34
N GLN A 186 -0.90 -14.89 21.35
CA GLN A 186 -1.75 -15.24 22.48
C GLN A 186 -3.25 -15.27 22.13
N ASN A 187 -3.77 -14.23 21.50
CA ASN A 187 -5.20 -14.07 21.29
C ASN A 187 -5.71 -14.82 20.06
N LYS A 188 -5.02 -14.69 18.91
CA LYS A 188 -5.45 -15.33 17.66
C LYS A 188 -5.10 -16.80 17.64
N TYR A 189 -3.81 -17.14 17.91
CA TYR A 189 -3.36 -18.52 17.81
C TYR A 189 -3.50 -19.29 19.12
N ARG A 190 -3.91 -18.64 20.22
CA ARG A 190 -3.98 -19.25 21.55
C ARG A 190 -2.69 -20.00 21.87
N PHE A 191 -1.59 -19.43 21.45
CA PHE A 191 -0.27 -19.98 21.63
C PHE A 191 0.24 -19.62 23.02
N PRO A 192 0.85 -20.54 23.76
CA PRO A 192 1.36 -20.25 25.07
C PRO A 192 2.48 -19.20 25.01
N PHE A 193 2.72 -18.61 26.14
CA PHE A 193 3.58 -17.46 26.33
C PHE A 193 4.94 -17.56 25.60
N LEU A 194 5.23 -16.59 24.76
CA LEU A 194 6.51 -16.40 24.06
C LEU A 194 6.92 -14.93 24.19
N TYR A 195 8.12 -14.66 24.71
CA TYR A 195 8.65 -13.32 24.79
C TYR A 195 8.97 -12.77 23.39
N TYR A 196 8.82 -11.46 23.20
CA TYR A 196 9.13 -10.83 21.93
C TYR A 196 10.59 -11.06 21.49
N ASN A 197 11.55 -10.99 22.43
CA ASN A 197 12.95 -11.27 22.12
C ASN A 197 13.18 -12.73 21.68
N SER A 198 12.45 -13.68 22.24
CA SER A 198 12.47 -15.08 21.77
C SER A 198 11.91 -15.22 20.37
N PHE A 199 10.81 -14.48 20.08
CA PHE A 199 10.25 -14.43 18.74
C PHE A 199 11.27 -13.87 17.74
N LEU A 200 11.93 -12.75 18.04
CA LEU A 200 12.99 -12.18 17.18
C LEU A 200 14.16 -13.17 17.00
N ALA A 201 14.56 -13.89 18.04
CA ALA A 201 15.58 -14.92 17.92
C ALA A 201 15.17 -16.04 16.95
N LEU A 202 13.92 -16.46 16.98
CA LEU A 202 13.39 -17.46 16.03
C LEU A 202 13.31 -16.93 14.60
N VAL A 203 13.01 -15.63 14.42
CA VAL A 203 13.05 -14.98 13.09
C VAL A 203 14.50 -14.93 12.59
N ARG A 204 15.46 -14.55 13.43
CA ARG A 204 16.89 -14.56 13.08
C ARG A 204 17.41 -15.96 12.74
N MET A 205 16.92 -16.98 13.43
CA MET A 205 17.22 -18.38 13.10
C MET A 205 16.60 -18.82 11.76
N GLY A 206 15.72 -18.02 11.17
CA GLY A 206 15.01 -18.34 9.95
C GLY A 206 13.88 -19.37 10.12
N VAL A 207 13.49 -19.72 11.34
CA VAL A 207 12.45 -20.73 11.59
C VAL A 207 11.04 -20.14 11.72
N ILE A 208 10.93 -18.82 11.91
CA ILE A 208 9.70 -18.05 11.79
C ILE A 208 9.89 -16.93 10.76
N VAL A 209 8.91 -16.75 9.90
CA VAL A 209 8.76 -15.58 9.04
C VAL A 209 7.46 -14.89 9.42
N PRO A 210 7.49 -13.72 10.09
CA PRO A 210 6.28 -12.96 10.34
C PRO A 210 5.74 -12.35 9.05
N ALA A 211 4.41 -12.39 8.88
CA ALA A 211 3.70 -11.71 7.81
C ALA A 211 2.75 -10.66 8.42
N PHE A 212 3.19 -9.41 8.40
CA PHE A 212 2.42 -8.27 8.90
C PHE A 212 1.42 -7.81 7.82
N ASP A 213 0.13 -8.01 8.09
CA ASP A 213 -0.97 -7.67 7.18
C ASP A 213 -1.72 -6.43 7.67
N GLY A 214 -2.00 -5.49 6.75
CA GLY A 214 -2.63 -4.22 7.06
C GLY A 214 -1.64 -3.18 7.62
N PHE A 215 -0.44 -3.13 7.07
CA PHE A 215 0.62 -2.24 7.56
C PHE A 215 0.22 -0.76 7.46
N GLU A 216 -0.56 -0.38 6.45
CA GLU A 216 -1.13 0.96 6.30
C GLU A 216 -2.07 1.37 7.45
N GLU A 217 -2.60 0.43 8.21
CA GLU A 217 -3.58 0.69 9.27
C GLU A 217 -2.93 1.05 10.62
N MET A 218 -1.60 0.82 10.75
CA MET A 218 -0.87 1.17 11.98
C MET A 218 -0.76 2.68 12.22
N PHE A 219 -1.00 3.52 11.20
CA PHE A 219 -0.61 4.91 11.22
C PHE A 219 -1.78 5.86 11.29
N VAL A 220 -1.89 6.48 12.44
CA VAL A 220 -2.86 7.51 12.77
C VAL A 220 -2.11 8.77 13.14
N GLU A 221 -2.42 9.88 12.41
CA GLU A 221 -1.96 11.25 12.68
C GLU A 221 -0.51 11.64 12.35
N ASN A 222 -0.34 12.46 11.33
CA ASN A 222 0.78 13.38 11.05
C ASN A 222 2.22 12.85 10.99
N SER A 223 2.42 11.52 10.97
CA SER A 223 3.77 10.97 11.00
C SER A 223 3.95 9.75 10.08
N SER A 224 3.80 9.98 8.78
CA SER A 224 4.17 8.97 7.76
C SER A 224 5.61 8.40 7.96
N GLY A 225 6.50 9.22 8.57
CA GLY A 225 7.83 8.78 8.93
C GLY A 225 7.93 7.80 10.11
N GLU A 226 6.93 7.67 10.97
CA GLU A 226 6.99 6.76 12.12
C GLU A 226 6.81 5.30 11.71
N ALA A 227 6.05 5.05 10.67
CA ALA A 227 5.82 3.73 10.11
C ALA A 227 7.08 3.06 9.61
N LEU A 228 7.74 3.74 8.70
CA LEU A 228 8.99 3.26 8.15
C LEU A 228 10.10 3.25 9.20
N SER A 229 10.06 4.17 10.17
CA SER A 229 10.95 4.14 11.32
C SER A 229 10.72 2.90 12.19
N ALA A 230 9.47 2.55 12.50
CA ALA A 230 9.13 1.34 13.24
C ALA A 230 9.56 0.08 12.47
N MET A 231 9.34 0.04 11.16
CA MET A 231 9.84 -1.04 10.29
C MET A 231 11.37 -1.10 10.30
N GLY A 232 12.04 0.05 10.23
CA GLY A 232 13.50 0.14 10.35
C GLY A 232 14.01 -0.46 11.66
N ILE A 233 13.34 -0.17 12.77
CA ILE A 233 13.67 -0.75 14.09
C ILE A 233 13.51 -2.29 14.07
N LEU A 234 12.40 -2.80 13.50
CA LEU A 234 12.18 -4.25 13.38
C LEU A 234 13.27 -4.89 12.52
N VAL A 235 13.53 -4.36 11.33
CA VAL A 235 14.53 -4.89 10.40
C VAL A 235 15.94 -4.82 11.00
N SER A 236 16.29 -3.72 11.66
CA SER A 236 17.57 -3.57 12.39
C SER A 236 17.71 -4.62 13.50
N ALA A 237 16.60 -4.93 14.19
CA ALA A 237 16.60 -5.98 15.20
C ALA A 237 16.89 -7.38 14.64
N LEU A 238 16.76 -7.61 13.33
CA LEU A 238 17.07 -8.88 12.66
C LEU A 238 18.57 -9.06 12.32
N GLN A 239 19.36 -7.99 12.34
CA GLN A 239 20.83 -8.05 12.25
C GLN A 239 21.34 -8.82 11.02
N SER A 240 20.88 -8.46 9.82
CA SER A 240 21.24 -9.11 8.55
C SER A 240 20.88 -10.59 8.47
N THR A 241 19.80 -11.02 9.14
CA THR A 241 19.34 -12.40 9.10
C THR A 241 17.81 -12.47 9.07
N GLY A 242 17.29 -13.64 8.71
CA GLY A 242 15.85 -13.90 8.74
C GLY A 242 15.07 -13.22 7.61
N ALA A 243 13.74 -13.28 7.72
CA ALA A 243 12.85 -12.68 6.73
C ALA A 243 11.57 -12.14 7.37
N VAL A 244 10.97 -11.14 6.70
CA VAL A 244 9.67 -10.57 7.07
C VAL A 244 8.85 -10.29 5.82
N VAL A 245 7.54 -10.56 5.87
CA VAL A 245 6.57 -10.15 4.85
C VAL A 245 5.80 -8.96 5.39
N ILE A 246 5.68 -7.91 4.60
CA ILE A 246 4.93 -6.70 4.94
C ILE A 246 3.88 -6.48 3.87
N ALA A 247 2.61 -6.61 4.23
CA ALA A 247 1.50 -6.43 3.33
C ALA A 247 0.81 -5.11 3.60
N ALA A 248 0.68 -4.29 2.55
CA ALA A 248 0.00 -3.02 2.58
C ALA A 248 -0.70 -2.72 1.25
N ARG A 249 -1.56 -1.71 1.24
CA ARG A 249 -2.16 -1.22 0.00
C ARG A 249 -1.09 -0.59 -0.88
N LYS A 250 -1.29 -0.68 -2.20
CA LYS A 250 -0.38 -0.13 -3.20
C LYS A 250 -0.11 1.35 -2.98
N ALA A 251 -1.16 2.13 -2.79
CA ALA A 251 -1.09 3.56 -2.51
C ALA A 251 -0.19 3.89 -1.30
N TYR A 252 -0.16 3.06 -0.27
CA TYR A 252 0.67 3.31 0.91
C TYR A 252 2.16 3.38 0.57
N PHE A 253 2.69 2.42 -0.18
CA PHE A 253 4.10 2.41 -0.57
C PHE A 253 4.44 3.44 -1.65
N GLU A 254 3.46 3.93 -2.40
CA GLU A 254 3.63 5.00 -3.38
C GLU A 254 3.60 6.40 -2.73
N PHE A 255 2.83 6.56 -1.65
CA PHE A 255 2.68 7.81 -0.90
C PHE A 255 3.84 8.12 0.05
N GLU A 256 4.59 7.12 0.50
CA GLU A 256 5.68 7.34 1.43
C GLU A 256 6.80 8.16 0.79
N ASN A 257 6.78 9.44 1.09
CA ASN A 257 7.72 10.45 0.63
C ASN A 257 9.18 10.02 0.80
N LEU A 258 10.04 10.49 -0.08
CA LEU A 258 11.50 10.37 -0.05
C LEU A 258 12.10 10.53 1.36
N ARG A 259 11.59 11.47 2.18
CA ARG A 259 12.03 11.68 3.57
C ARG A 259 11.77 10.50 4.51
N SER A 260 10.67 9.80 4.31
CA SER A 260 10.33 8.64 5.14
C SER A 260 11.17 7.43 4.77
N GLN A 261 11.47 7.28 3.50
CA GLN A 261 12.40 6.27 3.01
C GLN A 261 13.84 6.55 3.47
N GLU A 262 14.27 7.82 3.49
CA GLU A 262 15.56 8.21 4.06
C GLU A 262 15.70 7.75 5.51
N LYS A 263 14.70 7.97 6.36
CA LYS A 263 14.71 7.52 7.76
C LYS A 263 14.78 5.99 7.90
N LEU A 264 14.09 5.24 7.03
CA LEU A 264 14.20 3.79 6.99
C LEU A 264 15.64 3.38 6.64
N TYR A 265 16.20 3.92 5.56
CA TYR A 265 17.55 3.60 5.11
C TYR A 265 18.61 4.00 6.13
N ASP A 266 18.47 5.17 6.78
CA ASP A 266 19.38 5.58 7.86
C ASP A 266 19.36 4.59 9.03
N THR A 267 18.17 4.10 9.40
CA THR A 267 18.01 3.16 10.52
C THR A 267 18.63 1.79 10.21
N ILE A 268 18.50 1.32 8.95
CA ILE A 268 19.00 -0.02 8.54
C ILE A 268 20.38 -0.01 7.89
N SER A 269 21.01 1.17 7.77
CA SER A 269 22.26 1.36 7.01
C SER A 269 23.44 0.51 7.45
N GLN A 270 23.38 -0.05 8.66
CA GLN A 270 24.42 -0.93 9.22
C GLN A 270 24.24 -2.41 8.87
N PHE A 271 23.11 -2.78 8.26
CA PHE A 271 22.70 -4.17 8.03
C PHE A 271 22.52 -4.45 6.54
N ASP A 272 22.79 -5.69 6.16
CA ASP A 272 22.50 -6.17 4.81
C ASP A 272 21.03 -6.56 4.74
N VAL A 273 20.26 -5.85 3.89
CA VAL A 273 18.81 -6.04 3.75
C VAL A 273 18.44 -6.09 2.28
N GLY A 274 17.85 -7.20 1.87
CA GLY A 274 17.28 -7.39 0.54
C GLY A 274 15.80 -7.05 0.53
N PHE A 275 15.40 -6.11 -0.32
CA PHE A 275 14.00 -5.73 -0.51
C PHE A 275 13.46 -6.28 -1.81
N SER A 276 12.33 -6.96 -1.75
CA SER A 276 11.56 -7.41 -2.91
C SER A 276 10.13 -6.91 -2.79
N LYS A 277 9.54 -6.50 -3.90
CA LYS A 277 8.13 -6.09 -3.97
C LYS A 277 7.37 -7.07 -4.86
N LEU A 278 6.31 -7.66 -4.33
CA LEU A 278 5.37 -8.48 -5.05
C LEU A 278 4.04 -7.75 -5.12
N GLU A 279 3.66 -7.33 -6.32
CA GLU A 279 2.43 -6.62 -6.61
C GLU A 279 1.40 -7.59 -7.17
N ILE A 280 0.33 -7.86 -6.41
CA ILE A 280 -0.75 -8.74 -6.84
C ILE A 280 -1.52 -8.08 -7.97
N ASN A 281 -1.75 -8.83 -9.05
CA ASN A 281 -2.51 -8.38 -10.19
C ASN A 281 -3.99 -8.75 -10.05
N ARG A 282 -4.84 -7.96 -10.70
CA ARG A 282 -6.25 -8.27 -10.84
C ARG A 282 -6.45 -9.59 -11.59
N TRP A 283 -7.52 -10.28 -11.29
CA TRP A 283 -7.84 -11.55 -11.95
C TRP A 283 -8.02 -11.41 -13.45
N SER A 284 -7.42 -12.33 -14.18
CA SER A 284 -7.68 -12.56 -15.60
C SER A 284 -8.95 -13.38 -15.80
N LYS A 285 -9.42 -13.49 -17.06
CA LYS A 285 -10.51 -14.43 -17.43
C LYS A 285 -10.22 -15.86 -16.96
N LYS A 286 -8.97 -16.33 -17.08
CA LYS A 286 -8.54 -17.67 -16.65
C LYS A 286 -8.85 -17.90 -15.17
N GLN A 287 -8.48 -16.95 -14.31
CA GLN A 287 -8.68 -17.03 -12.87
C GLN A 287 -10.15 -16.91 -12.48
N PHE A 288 -10.92 -16.06 -13.17
CA PHE A 288 -12.37 -15.99 -13.00
C PHE A 288 -13.02 -17.34 -13.29
N LEU A 289 -12.68 -17.98 -14.41
CA LEU A 289 -13.25 -19.28 -14.80
C LEU A 289 -12.79 -20.40 -13.85
N GLU A 290 -11.53 -20.39 -13.42
CA GLU A 290 -11.01 -21.31 -12.39
C GLU A 290 -11.82 -21.21 -11.10
N TYR A 291 -12.14 -19.99 -10.67
CA TYR A 291 -12.98 -19.75 -9.49
C TYR A 291 -14.40 -20.27 -9.68
N CYS A 292 -14.99 -20.09 -10.88
CA CYS A 292 -16.29 -20.66 -11.20
C CYS A 292 -16.28 -22.21 -11.13
N ILE A 293 -15.23 -22.84 -11.66
CA ILE A 293 -15.05 -24.29 -11.58
C ILE A 293 -14.96 -24.75 -10.13
N ASN A 294 -14.12 -24.10 -9.32
CA ASN A 294 -13.96 -24.42 -7.90
C ASN A 294 -15.30 -24.30 -7.14
N ARG A 295 -16.14 -23.34 -7.50
CA ARG A 295 -17.48 -23.13 -6.93
C ARG A 295 -18.57 -23.99 -7.59
N LYS A 296 -18.24 -24.80 -8.60
CA LYS A 296 -19.19 -25.65 -9.37
C LYS A 296 -20.27 -24.83 -10.07
N ILE A 297 -19.92 -23.66 -10.62
CA ILE A 297 -20.81 -22.81 -11.41
C ILE A 297 -20.64 -23.18 -12.88
N SER A 298 -21.67 -23.72 -13.50
CA SER A 298 -21.66 -24.20 -14.90
C SER A 298 -21.59 -23.07 -15.92
N ASP A 299 -22.25 -21.94 -15.63
CA ASP A 299 -22.47 -20.85 -16.58
C ASP A 299 -21.42 -19.72 -16.48
N GLY A 300 -20.28 -19.97 -15.80
CA GLY A 300 -19.25 -19.00 -15.51
C GLY A 300 -18.71 -18.28 -16.75
N GLU A 301 -18.51 -18.99 -17.85
CA GLU A 301 -18.05 -18.38 -19.11
C GLU A 301 -19.10 -17.48 -19.75
N THR A 302 -20.35 -17.88 -19.72
CA THR A 302 -21.46 -17.05 -20.21
C THR A 302 -21.60 -15.77 -19.40
N ILE A 303 -21.54 -15.88 -18.07
CA ILE A 303 -21.57 -14.72 -17.16
C ILE A 303 -20.40 -13.77 -17.48
N TYR A 304 -19.19 -14.32 -17.58
CA TYR A 304 -18.01 -13.51 -17.90
C TYR A 304 -18.18 -12.75 -19.21
N ASN A 305 -18.51 -13.48 -20.29
CA ASN A 305 -18.58 -12.88 -21.63
C ASN A 305 -19.67 -11.80 -21.70
N ARG A 306 -20.84 -12.01 -21.13
CA ARG A 306 -21.94 -11.06 -21.12
C ARG A 306 -21.62 -9.81 -20.31
N VAL A 307 -20.99 -9.98 -19.14
CA VAL A 307 -20.56 -8.83 -18.33
C VAL A 307 -19.42 -8.08 -19.03
N ALA A 308 -18.48 -8.80 -19.66
CA ALA A 308 -17.37 -8.23 -20.40
C ALA A 308 -17.82 -7.45 -21.66
N GLU A 309 -18.82 -7.97 -22.40
CA GLU A 309 -19.43 -7.29 -23.55
C GLU A 309 -20.01 -5.92 -23.15
N ARG A 310 -20.56 -5.83 -21.95
CA ARG A 310 -21.25 -4.62 -21.49
C ARG A 310 -20.34 -3.61 -20.78
N LEU A 311 -19.48 -4.11 -19.89
CA LEU A 311 -18.68 -3.26 -18.98
C LEU A 311 -17.20 -3.22 -19.36
N GLY A 312 -16.78 -4.06 -20.28
CA GLY A 312 -15.38 -4.27 -20.63
C GLY A 312 -14.75 -5.42 -19.82
N ALA A 313 -13.79 -6.12 -20.42
CA ALA A 313 -13.11 -7.26 -19.80
C ALA A 313 -12.27 -6.89 -18.58
N ASN A 314 -11.86 -5.63 -18.46
CA ASN A 314 -11.04 -5.10 -17.35
C ASN A 314 -11.88 -4.53 -16.20
N HIS A 315 -13.22 -4.66 -16.27
CA HIS A 315 -14.08 -4.10 -15.22
C HIS A 315 -13.86 -4.81 -13.88
N SER A 316 -13.91 -4.06 -12.79
CA SER A 316 -13.63 -4.53 -11.42
C SER A 316 -14.48 -5.74 -10.99
N LEU A 317 -15.71 -5.82 -11.47
CA LEU A 317 -16.62 -6.97 -11.24
C LEU A 317 -16.13 -8.29 -11.83
N LEU A 318 -15.26 -8.26 -12.82
CA LEU A 318 -14.67 -9.43 -13.45
C LEU A 318 -13.25 -9.71 -12.98
N THR A 319 -12.60 -8.70 -12.41
CA THR A 319 -11.16 -8.73 -12.14
C THR A 319 -10.80 -8.66 -10.65
N ARG A 320 -11.69 -8.17 -9.79
CA ARG A 320 -11.46 -8.13 -8.34
C ARG A 320 -12.14 -9.31 -7.64
N PRO A 321 -11.38 -10.17 -6.97
CA PRO A 321 -11.88 -11.41 -6.34
C PRO A 321 -13.16 -11.24 -5.51
N VAL A 322 -13.20 -10.21 -4.69
CA VAL A 322 -14.35 -9.95 -3.81
C VAL A 322 -15.61 -9.59 -4.61
N LEU A 323 -15.47 -8.76 -5.64
CA LEU A 323 -16.60 -8.37 -6.48
C LEU A 323 -17.04 -9.53 -7.38
N VAL A 324 -16.10 -10.32 -7.88
CA VAL A 324 -16.40 -11.57 -8.61
C VAL A 324 -17.22 -12.52 -7.74
N THR A 325 -16.81 -12.69 -6.47
CA THR A 325 -17.56 -13.55 -5.54
C THR A 325 -19.00 -13.09 -5.42
N ARG A 326 -19.23 -11.80 -5.21
CA ARG A 326 -20.57 -11.22 -5.05
C ARG A 326 -21.38 -11.24 -6.34
N LEU A 327 -20.74 -10.96 -7.48
CA LEU A 327 -21.35 -11.08 -8.80
C LEU A 327 -21.94 -12.48 -9.00
N LEU A 328 -21.14 -13.51 -8.73
CA LEU A 328 -21.54 -14.89 -8.86
C LEU A 328 -22.59 -15.31 -7.83
N ASP A 329 -22.54 -14.78 -6.61
CA ASP A 329 -23.58 -15.00 -5.60
C ASP A 329 -24.94 -14.45 -6.05
N ILE A 330 -24.96 -13.27 -6.68
CA ILE A 330 -26.20 -12.66 -7.20
C ILE A 330 -26.69 -13.37 -8.43
N ALA A 331 -25.79 -13.72 -9.36
CA ALA A 331 -26.13 -14.51 -10.54
C ALA A 331 -26.79 -15.85 -10.15
N GLY A 332 -26.24 -16.54 -9.14
CA GLY A 332 -26.78 -17.81 -8.65
C GLY A 332 -28.10 -17.71 -7.89
N ARG A 333 -28.52 -16.50 -7.47
CA ARG A 333 -29.80 -16.24 -6.77
C ARG A 333 -30.86 -15.61 -7.67
N SER A 334 -30.51 -15.22 -8.88
CA SER A 334 -31.45 -14.64 -9.85
C SER A 334 -32.32 -15.71 -10.46
N ASP A 335 -33.59 -15.40 -10.74
CA ASP A 335 -34.57 -16.33 -11.30
C ASP A 335 -34.15 -16.87 -12.67
N SER A 336 -33.39 -16.07 -13.43
CA SER A 336 -32.73 -16.51 -14.66
C SER A 336 -31.45 -15.68 -14.92
N LEU A 337 -30.53 -16.23 -15.70
CA LEU A 337 -29.33 -15.53 -16.15
C LEU A 337 -29.70 -14.31 -17.00
N GLU A 338 -30.75 -14.40 -17.80
CA GLU A 338 -31.28 -13.32 -18.64
C GLU A 338 -31.75 -12.14 -17.78
N SER A 339 -32.51 -12.38 -16.71
CA SER A 339 -33.00 -11.31 -15.82
C SER A 339 -31.85 -10.63 -15.09
N PHE A 340 -30.82 -11.39 -14.72
CA PHE A 340 -29.59 -10.84 -14.14
C PHE A 340 -28.85 -9.93 -15.12
N ILE A 341 -28.71 -10.36 -16.38
CA ILE A 341 -28.04 -9.62 -17.43
C ILE A 341 -28.83 -8.36 -17.81
N GLU A 342 -30.15 -8.44 -17.91
CA GLU A 342 -31.01 -7.26 -18.16
C GLU A 342 -30.84 -6.19 -17.08
N ARG A 343 -30.75 -6.60 -15.82
CA ARG A 343 -30.48 -5.67 -14.69
C ARG A 343 -29.12 -4.99 -14.81
N ILE A 344 -28.08 -5.70 -15.27
CA ILE A 344 -26.76 -5.12 -15.58
C ILE A 344 -26.85 -4.18 -16.80
N GLN A 345 -27.66 -4.51 -17.78
CA GLN A 345 -27.76 -3.77 -19.05
C GLN A 345 -28.52 -2.43 -18.90
N SER A 346 -29.48 -2.36 -17.99
CA SER A 346 -30.34 -1.17 -17.82
C SER A 346 -29.67 -0.01 -17.10
N SER A 347 -28.52 -0.19 -16.47
CA SER A 347 -27.96 0.71 -15.45
C SER A 347 -26.79 1.58 -15.89
N GLY A 348 -26.37 1.58 -17.16
CA GLY A 348 -25.27 2.44 -17.62
C GLY A 348 -23.90 2.11 -17.01
N SER A 349 -23.08 3.12 -16.78
CA SER A 349 -21.68 2.97 -16.33
C SER A 349 -21.50 2.74 -14.81
N ASP A 350 -22.55 2.83 -13.98
CA ASP A 350 -22.48 2.72 -12.50
C ASP A 350 -23.07 1.41 -11.97
N PHE A 351 -22.59 0.30 -12.49
CA PHE A 351 -23.07 -1.03 -12.08
C PHE A 351 -22.88 -1.34 -10.60
N PHE A 352 -21.78 -0.87 -9.98
CA PHE A 352 -21.52 -1.12 -8.56
C PHE A 352 -22.61 -0.48 -7.67
N SER A 353 -23.00 0.76 -7.99
CA SER A 353 -24.09 1.43 -7.29
C SER A 353 -25.42 0.68 -7.43
N VAL A 354 -25.72 0.22 -8.66
CA VAL A 354 -26.94 -0.59 -8.92
C VAL A 354 -26.87 -1.91 -8.16
N PHE A 355 -25.70 -2.54 -8.14
CA PHE A 355 -25.45 -3.77 -7.41
C PHE A 355 -25.69 -3.60 -5.90
N VAL A 356 -25.12 -2.55 -5.31
CA VAL A 356 -25.32 -2.22 -3.88
C VAL A 356 -26.79 -1.88 -3.60
N ARG A 357 -27.40 -1.04 -4.44
CA ARG A 357 -28.83 -0.70 -4.31
C ARG A 357 -29.73 -1.93 -4.43
N GLY A 358 -29.43 -2.89 -5.31
CA GLY A 358 -30.15 -4.14 -5.41
C GLY A 358 -30.09 -5.02 -4.15
N ILE A 359 -28.96 -5.02 -3.44
CA ILE A 359 -28.86 -5.67 -2.12
C ILE A 359 -29.75 -4.94 -1.10
N ILE A 360 -29.67 -3.61 -1.06
CA ILE A 360 -30.43 -2.77 -0.11
C ILE A 360 -31.93 -2.86 -0.39
N GLU A 361 -32.34 -2.86 -1.66
CA GLU A 361 -33.74 -2.99 -2.05
C GLU A 361 -34.36 -4.26 -1.47
N ARG A 362 -33.60 -5.36 -1.55
CA ARG A 362 -34.03 -6.63 -0.94
C ARG A 362 -34.10 -6.53 0.60
N GLU A 363 -33.15 -5.89 1.25
CA GLU A 363 -33.21 -5.66 2.70
C GLU A 363 -34.46 -4.84 3.05
N ALA A 364 -34.73 -3.76 2.33
CA ALA A 364 -35.86 -2.87 2.57
C ALA A 364 -37.20 -3.56 2.35
N THR A 365 -37.34 -4.37 1.27
CA THR A 365 -38.64 -4.94 0.87
C THR A 365 -38.93 -6.30 1.47
N GLU A 366 -37.93 -7.10 1.82
CA GLU A 366 -38.11 -8.47 2.29
C GLU A 366 -37.84 -8.63 3.81
N LYS A 367 -36.87 -7.87 4.37
CA LYS A 367 -36.39 -8.14 5.73
C LYS A 367 -36.73 -7.05 6.73
N TRP A 368 -36.71 -5.79 6.30
CA TRP A 368 -36.90 -4.64 7.18
C TRP A 368 -38.35 -4.12 7.09
N ILE A 369 -39.30 -5.00 7.35
CA ILE A 369 -40.72 -4.67 7.39
C ILE A 369 -41.06 -4.09 8.75
N ASP A 370 -41.82 -2.98 8.79
CA ASP A 370 -42.32 -2.36 10.01
C ASP A 370 -43.36 -3.27 10.68
N ARG A 371 -43.13 -3.56 11.94
CA ARG A 371 -44.01 -4.39 12.77
C ARG A 371 -44.83 -3.57 13.76
N SER A 372 -44.70 -2.26 13.72
CA SER A 372 -45.36 -1.35 14.68
C SER A 372 -46.71 -0.77 14.19
N GLY A 373 -47.03 -0.97 12.91
CA GLY A 373 -48.23 -0.39 12.26
C GLY A 373 -48.89 -1.31 11.25
N ASP A 374 -49.43 -0.74 10.17
CA ASP A 374 -50.07 -1.51 9.09
C ASP A 374 -49.10 -2.53 8.50
N MET A 375 -49.53 -3.78 8.46
CA MET A 375 -48.72 -4.88 7.97
C MET A 375 -48.29 -4.63 6.52
N GLY A 376 -46.95 -4.50 6.28
CA GLY A 376 -46.35 -4.48 4.98
C GLY A 376 -45.64 -3.20 4.55
N SER A 377 -45.57 -2.18 5.40
CA SER A 377 -44.74 -1.01 5.09
C SER A 377 -43.27 -1.28 5.38
N ASN A 378 -42.38 -0.71 4.56
CA ASN A 378 -40.95 -0.80 4.78
C ASN A 378 -40.57 0.04 6.02
N LEU A 379 -39.75 -0.51 6.91
CA LEU A 379 -39.21 0.19 8.08
C LEU A 379 -38.32 1.37 7.67
N LEU A 380 -37.47 1.15 6.68
CA LEU A 380 -36.66 2.15 6.00
C LEU A 380 -36.83 2.04 4.49
N THR A 381 -36.84 3.18 3.79
CA THR A 381 -36.73 3.21 2.33
C THR A 381 -35.31 2.82 1.87
N VAL A 382 -35.12 2.54 0.59
CA VAL A 382 -33.79 2.25 0.02
C VAL A 382 -32.82 3.41 0.26
N ASP A 383 -33.30 4.64 0.09
CA ASP A 383 -32.48 5.85 0.31
C ASP A 383 -32.14 6.05 1.78
N GLU A 384 -33.09 5.78 2.69
CA GLU A 384 -32.84 5.80 4.12
C GLU A 384 -31.81 4.74 4.56
N HIS A 385 -31.84 3.54 3.97
CA HIS A 385 -30.78 2.54 4.19
C HIS A 385 -29.42 3.03 3.72
N CYS A 386 -29.34 3.63 2.52
CA CYS A 386 -28.10 4.20 2.00
C CYS A 386 -27.55 5.29 2.93
N GLU A 387 -28.41 6.18 3.41
CA GLU A 387 -28.02 7.26 4.32
C GLU A 387 -27.51 6.72 5.66
N LEU A 388 -28.21 5.75 6.26
CA LEU A 388 -27.78 5.12 7.51
C LEU A 388 -26.41 4.44 7.34
N LEU A 389 -26.21 3.70 6.26
CA LEU A 389 -24.91 3.06 5.96
C LEU A 389 -23.81 4.09 5.69
N SER A 390 -24.15 5.23 5.09
CA SER A 390 -23.22 6.34 4.90
C SER A 390 -22.79 6.97 6.22
N LEU A 391 -23.70 7.17 7.16
CA LEU A 391 -23.38 7.64 8.51
C LEU A 391 -22.48 6.65 9.26
N ILE A 392 -22.74 5.35 9.11
CA ILE A 392 -21.88 4.30 9.69
C ILE A 392 -20.47 4.34 9.09
N ALA A 393 -20.37 4.49 7.77
CA ALA A 393 -19.07 4.58 7.07
C ALA A 393 -18.30 5.85 7.49
N ILE A 394 -18.99 7.00 7.62
CA ILE A 394 -18.38 8.24 8.15
C ILE A 394 -17.95 8.05 9.60
N GLY A 395 -18.76 7.44 10.46
CA GLY A 395 -18.41 7.18 11.85
C GLY A 395 -17.18 6.29 11.99
N MET A 396 -17.04 5.26 11.15
CA MET A 396 -15.83 4.43 11.07
C MET A 396 -14.64 5.25 10.61
N TRP A 397 -14.79 6.07 9.58
CA TRP A 397 -13.73 6.92 9.03
C TRP A 397 -13.25 7.96 10.05
N GLU A 398 -14.17 8.67 10.70
CA GLU A 398 -13.85 9.68 11.71
C GLU A 398 -13.20 9.08 12.96
N SER A 399 -13.63 7.90 13.37
CA SER A 399 -13.03 7.13 14.47
C SER A 399 -11.78 6.37 14.05
N ARG A 400 -11.41 6.42 12.76
CA ARG A 400 -10.25 5.73 12.19
C ARG A 400 -10.23 4.23 12.53
N THR A 401 -11.36 3.60 12.40
CA THR A 401 -11.53 2.17 12.68
C THR A 401 -12.30 1.51 11.54
N GLU A 402 -12.05 0.25 11.33
CA GLU A 402 -12.80 -0.55 10.34
C GLU A 402 -14.06 -1.18 10.97
N HIS A 403 -14.20 -1.07 12.27
CA HIS A 403 -15.35 -1.62 12.99
C HIS A 403 -15.88 -0.63 14.02
N LEU A 404 -17.17 -0.65 14.28
CA LEU A 404 -17.83 0.09 15.34
C LEU A 404 -18.25 -0.85 16.45
N LYS A 405 -18.00 -0.47 17.69
CA LYS A 405 -18.58 -1.14 18.85
C LYS A 405 -20.11 -0.97 18.84
N LYS A 406 -20.77 -1.95 19.44
CA LYS A 406 -22.24 -1.99 19.53
C LYS A 406 -22.85 -0.65 19.94
N ASP A 407 -22.39 -0.08 21.04
CA ASP A 407 -22.96 1.14 21.61
C ASP A 407 -22.84 2.34 20.65
N HIS A 408 -21.73 2.43 19.90
CA HIS A 408 -21.53 3.50 18.92
C HIS A 408 -22.41 3.30 17.69
N LEU A 409 -22.58 2.06 17.23
CA LEU A 409 -23.48 1.73 16.13
C LEU A 409 -24.95 2.04 16.49
N GLU A 410 -25.36 1.70 17.69
CA GLU A 410 -26.70 1.98 18.22
C GLU A 410 -26.94 3.50 18.31
N MET A 411 -25.96 4.26 18.81
CA MET A 411 -26.04 5.73 18.87
C MET A 411 -26.21 6.36 17.48
N ILE A 412 -25.48 5.87 16.47
CA ILE A 412 -25.63 6.36 15.09
C ILE A 412 -27.05 6.04 14.56
N ALA A 413 -27.54 4.83 14.83
CA ALA A 413 -28.88 4.42 14.39
C ALA A 413 -29.99 5.23 15.09
N GLU A 414 -29.86 5.51 16.37
CA GLU A 414 -30.77 6.36 17.13
C GLU A 414 -30.79 7.79 16.58
N TYR A 415 -29.61 8.42 16.41
CA TYR A 415 -29.47 9.74 15.81
C TYR A 415 -30.10 9.82 14.42
N PHE A 416 -29.86 8.80 13.58
CA PHE A 416 -30.50 8.72 12.28
C PHE A 416 -32.02 8.66 12.38
N CYS A 417 -32.58 7.82 13.27
CA CYS A 417 -34.00 7.69 13.46
C CYS A 417 -34.65 8.98 13.95
N GLU A 418 -34.00 9.71 14.86
CA GLU A 418 -34.42 11.02 15.31
C GLU A 418 -34.47 12.03 14.15
N SER A 419 -33.42 12.07 13.32
CA SER A 419 -33.36 12.97 12.15
C SER A 419 -34.48 12.69 11.15
N LYS A 420 -34.90 11.42 11.01
CA LYS A 420 -36.01 10.98 10.13
C LYS A 420 -37.38 11.00 10.82
N ARG A 421 -37.45 11.46 12.06
CA ARG A 421 -38.69 11.50 12.86
C ARG A 421 -39.39 10.15 12.95
N LYS A 422 -38.64 9.05 13.05
CA LYS A 422 -39.18 7.71 13.25
C LYS A 422 -39.83 7.63 14.64
N THR A 423 -40.87 6.82 14.77
CA THR A 423 -41.48 6.56 16.08
C THR A 423 -40.52 5.76 16.99
N ALA A 424 -40.74 5.81 18.30
CA ALA A 424 -39.89 5.05 19.25
C ALA A 424 -39.88 3.54 18.94
N LEU A 425 -41.02 2.98 18.50
CA LEU A 425 -41.10 1.55 18.11
C LEU A 425 -40.35 1.25 16.82
N GLN A 426 -40.37 2.18 15.85
CA GLN A 426 -39.58 2.03 14.61
C GLN A 426 -38.09 2.20 14.91
N SER A 427 -37.69 3.19 15.72
CA SER A 427 -36.32 3.40 16.14
C SER A 427 -35.73 2.14 16.80
N GLN A 428 -36.47 1.56 17.74
CA GLN A 428 -36.06 0.30 18.39
C GLN A 428 -35.86 -0.82 17.36
N GLN A 429 -36.77 -0.97 16.39
CA GLN A 429 -36.62 -1.98 15.33
C GLN A 429 -35.40 -1.75 14.45
N VAL A 430 -35.01 -0.50 14.13
CA VAL A 430 -33.81 -0.16 13.37
C VAL A 430 -32.58 -0.53 14.17
N VAL A 431 -32.48 -0.12 15.43
CA VAL A 431 -31.38 -0.41 16.34
C VAL A 431 -31.17 -1.91 16.51
N ASP A 432 -32.24 -2.68 16.69
CA ASP A 432 -32.15 -4.13 16.84
C ASP A 432 -31.67 -4.84 15.58
N ARG A 433 -31.99 -4.34 14.39
CA ARG A 433 -31.72 -5.00 13.10
C ARG A 433 -30.44 -4.55 12.43
N ILE A 434 -29.93 -3.35 12.75
CA ILE A 434 -28.77 -2.80 12.02
C ILE A 434 -27.56 -3.71 12.04
N ARG A 435 -27.32 -4.43 13.12
CA ARG A 435 -26.21 -5.39 13.23
C ARG A 435 -26.32 -6.59 12.30
N GLY A 436 -27.56 -6.92 11.89
CA GLY A 436 -27.85 -8.01 10.95
C GLY A 436 -28.07 -7.54 9.52
N HIS A 437 -27.69 -6.31 9.17
CA HIS A 437 -27.82 -5.80 7.80
C HIS A 437 -26.92 -6.58 6.83
N ALA A 438 -27.40 -6.87 5.62
CA ALA A 438 -26.72 -7.72 4.64
C ALA A 438 -25.31 -7.24 4.25
N LEU A 439 -25.02 -5.95 4.39
CA LEU A 439 -23.70 -5.37 4.09
C LEU A 439 -22.80 -5.22 5.33
N LEU A 440 -23.25 -5.64 6.50
CA LEU A 440 -22.53 -5.58 7.76
C LEU A 440 -22.30 -7.00 8.29
N ILE A 441 -21.15 -7.24 8.88
CA ILE A 441 -20.80 -8.49 9.56
C ILE A 441 -20.26 -8.19 10.95
N SER A 442 -20.32 -9.20 11.84
CA SER A 442 -19.61 -9.12 13.11
C SER A 442 -18.11 -9.10 12.86
N SER A 443 -17.39 -8.22 13.55
CA SER A 443 -15.94 -8.18 13.45
C SER A 443 -15.35 -9.48 13.99
N PRO A 444 -14.47 -10.17 13.25
CA PRO A 444 -13.84 -11.40 13.71
C PRO A 444 -12.86 -11.14 14.85
N ASP A 445 -12.33 -9.93 14.96
CA ASP A 445 -11.24 -9.58 15.86
C ASP A 445 -11.70 -8.88 17.14
N THR A 446 -12.93 -8.37 17.17
CA THR A 446 -13.46 -7.60 18.31
C THR A 446 -14.83 -8.08 18.69
N ALA A 447 -15.00 -8.61 19.90
CA ALA A 447 -16.28 -9.03 20.41
C ALA A 447 -17.27 -7.85 20.44
N ALA A 448 -18.51 -8.08 19.97
CA ALA A 448 -19.59 -7.10 19.90
C ALA A 448 -19.31 -5.85 19.02
N ALA A 449 -18.42 -5.96 18.05
CA ALA A 449 -18.20 -4.94 17.03
C ALA A 449 -18.74 -5.38 15.67
N VAL A 450 -19.10 -4.41 14.83
CA VAL A 450 -19.67 -4.60 13.50
C VAL A 450 -18.80 -3.86 12.48
N GLN A 451 -18.56 -4.48 11.33
CA GLN A 451 -17.83 -3.91 10.20
C GLN A 451 -18.60 -4.14 8.90
N PHE A 452 -18.26 -3.40 7.86
CA PHE A 452 -18.78 -3.75 6.53
C PHE A 452 -18.24 -5.11 6.11
N ASP A 453 -19.07 -5.90 5.44
CA ASP A 453 -18.70 -7.22 4.90
C ASP A 453 -17.46 -7.13 3.99
N HIS A 454 -17.28 -5.97 3.35
CA HIS A 454 -16.09 -5.65 2.59
C HIS A 454 -15.78 -4.16 2.60
N ASP A 455 -14.49 -3.81 2.56
CA ASP A 455 -14.02 -2.42 2.58
C ASP A 455 -14.54 -1.59 1.38
N GLU A 456 -14.76 -2.20 0.22
CA GLU A 456 -15.36 -1.49 -0.93
C GLU A 456 -16.77 -0.96 -0.64
N PHE A 457 -17.57 -1.68 0.16
CA PHE A 457 -18.87 -1.17 0.58
C PHE A 457 -18.71 0.02 1.53
N ARG A 458 -17.78 -0.05 2.46
CA ARG A 458 -17.45 1.07 3.34
C ARG A 458 -17.00 2.29 2.53
N GLN A 459 -16.10 2.09 1.58
CA GLN A 459 -15.61 3.15 0.69
C GLN A 459 -16.71 3.74 -0.18
N PHE A 460 -17.64 2.91 -0.66
CA PHE A 460 -18.79 3.35 -1.42
C PHE A 460 -19.68 4.27 -0.60
N PHE A 461 -20.08 3.84 0.60
CA PHE A 461 -20.94 4.65 1.47
C PHE A 461 -20.24 5.87 2.04
N LEU A 462 -18.93 5.81 2.26
CA LEU A 462 -18.15 6.99 2.62
C LEU A 462 -18.19 8.05 1.51
N GLY A 463 -18.10 7.64 0.25
CA GLY A 463 -18.22 8.53 -0.90
C GLY A 463 -19.64 9.13 -1.02
N ASP A 464 -20.67 8.31 -0.85
CA ASP A 464 -22.07 8.76 -0.84
C ASP A 464 -22.34 9.76 0.31
N GLY A 465 -21.81 9.46 1.50
CA GLY A 465 -21.93 10.33 2.68
C GLY A 465 -21.19 11.66 2.51
N LEU A 466 -19.99 11.63 1.91
CA LEU A 466 -19.27 12.85 1.58
C LEU A 466 -20.05 13.73 0.58
N ALA A 467 -20.70 13.13 -0.42
CA ALA A 467 -21.56 13.87 -1.34
C ALA A 467 -22.78 14.48 -0.65
N ALA A 468 -23.35 13.78 0.34
CA ALA A 468 -24.42 14.31 1.17
C ALA A 468 -23.96 15.48 2.05
N ALA A 469 -22.74 15.41 2.62
CA ALA A 469 -22.16 16.49 3.41
C ALA A 469 -21.84 17.73 2.56
N VAL A 470 -21.47 17.56 1.30
CA VAL A 470 -21.19 18.67 0.36
C VAL A 470 -22.48 19.33 -0.15
N ALA A 471 -23.55 18.58 -0.35
CA ALA A 471 -24.75 19.03 -1.07
C ALA A 471 -25.42 20.33 -0.51
N PRO A 472 -25.47 20.61 0.81
CA PRO A 472 -26.04 21.84 1.31
C PRO A 472 -25.25 23.10 0.94
N MET A 473 -23.95 22.97 0.67
CA MET A 473 -23.02 24.06 0.29
C MET A 473 -23.02 25.27 1.23
N ASP A 474 -23.48 25.09 2.45
CA ASP A 474 -23.54 26.14 3.47
C ASP A 474 -22.33 26.08 4.44
N LYS A 475 -22.30 26.93 5.45
CA LYS A 475 -21.23 26.98 6.45
C LYS A 475 -21.13 25.69 7.30
N SER A 476 -22.23 25.02 7.54
CA SER A 476 -22.26 23.75 8.27
C SER A 476 -21.62 22.66 7.42
N ALA A 477 -21.98 22.59 6.14
CA ALA A 477 -21.41 21.67 5.18
C ALA A 477 -19.87 21.81 5.05
N VAL A 478 -19.35 23.04 5.14
CA VAL A 478 -17.90 23.30 5.11
C VAL A 478 -17.21 22.62 6.31
N ALA A 479 -17.74 22.78 7.52
CA ALA A 479 -17.15 22.19 8.72
C ALA A 479 -17.22 20.65 8.72
N GLU A 480 -18.35 20.09 8.29
CA GLU A 480 -18.56 18.65 8.19
C GLU A 480 -17.62 18.03 7.14
N THR A 481 -17.60 18.59 5.93
CA THR A 481 -16.70 18.13 4.85
C THR A 481 -15.24 18.21 5.27
N PHE A 482 -14.81 19.30 5.91
CA PHE A 482 -13.46 19.45 6.47
C PHE A 482 -13.16 18.35 7.49
N GLY A 483 -14.13 18.06 8.40
CA GLY A 483 -14.03 16.99 9.38
C GLY A 483 -13.72 15.63 8.75
N ILE A 484 -14.39 15.30 7.65
CA ILE A 484 -14.18 14.05 6.91
C ILE A 484 -12.82 14.05 6.18
N LEU A 485 -12.49 15.11 5.43
CA LEU A 485 -11.31 15.16 4.55
C LEU A 485 -9.98 15.23 5.31
N ARG A 486 -9.97 15.71 6.55
CA ARG A 486 -8.74 15.82 7.36
C ARG A 486 -8.30 14.50 8.01
N ARG A 487 -9.09 13.46 7.97
CA ARG A 487 -8.84 12.22 8.73
C ARG A 487 -7.79 11.30 8.13
N GLY A 488 -7.57 11.38 6.83
CA GLY A 488 -6.61 10.56 6.08
C GLY A 488 -6.79 10.76 4.58
N ILE A 489 -5.95 10.14 3.78
CA ILE A 489 -6.10 10.14 2.32
C ILE A 489 -7.31 9.29 1.94
N LEU A 490 -8.23 9.88 1.20
CA LEU A 490 -9.42 9.18 0.71
C LEU A 490 -9.00 8.07 -0.28
N PRO A 491 -9.45 6.84 -0.06
CA PRO A 491 -9.25 5.77 -1.02
C PRO A 491 -9.82 6.13 -2.40
N GLU A 492 -9.19 5.65 -3.46
CA GLU A 492 -9.62 5.94 -4.83
C GLU A 492 -11.09 5.56 -5.08
N HIS A 493 -11.52 4.40 -4.58
CA HIS A 493 -12.91 3.97 -4.71
C HIS A 493 -13.89 4.92 -4.01
N THR A 494 -13.51 5.50 -2.87
CA THR A 494 -14.30 6.55 -2.19
C THR A 494 -14.42 7.81 -3.05
N GLN A 495 -13.32 8.25 -3.65
CA GLN A 495 -13.33 9.40 -4.56
C GLN A 495 -14.25 9.16 -5.75
N LEU A 496 -14.15 8.00 -6.40
CA LEU A 496 -15.03 7.64 -7.52
C LEU A 496 -16.51 7.53 -7.09
N SER A 497 -16.77 6.96 -5.91
CA SER A 497 -18.13 6.88 -5.37
C SER A 497 -18.72 8.25 -5.07
N PHE A 498 -17.91 9.17 -4.54
CA PHE A 498 -18.29 10.57 -4.35
C PHE A 498 -18.69 11.24 -5.68
N ILE A 499 -17.85 11.12 -6.72
CA ILE A 499 -18.13 11.70 -8.05
C ILE A 499 -19.44 11.15 -8.62
N ARG A 500 -19.64 9.84 -8.53
CA ARG A 500 -20.89 9.19 -8.98
C ARG A 500 -22.11 9.64 -8.16
N ALA A 501 -21.93 9.82 -6.86
CA ALA A 501 -22.99 10.32 -6.00
C ALA A 501 -23.36 11.78 -6.34
N VAL A 502 -22.39 12.62 -6.65
CA VAL A 502 -22.65 13.99 -7.15
C VAL A 502 -23.42 13.94 -8.47
N LYS A 503 -22.98 13.12 -9.44
CA LYS A 503 -23.66 12.96 -10.75
C LYS A 503 -25.08 12.41 -10.66
N ARG A 504 -25.41 11.62 -9.63
CA ARG A 504 -26.78 11.09 -9.42
C ARG A 504 -27.74 12.11 -8.85
N ARG A 505 -27.24 13.19 -8.25
CA ARG A 505 -28.06 14.28 -7.76
C ARG A 505 -28.55 15.13 -8.91
N ASP A 506 -29.66 15.82 -8.72
CA ASP A 506 -30.16 16.77 -9.72
C ASP A 506 -29.09 17.87 -9.92
N GLU A 507 -28.78 18.21 -11.17
CA GLU A 507 -27.85 19.30 -11.48
C GLU A 507 -28.29 20.65 -10.86
N ALA A 508 -29.58 20.81 -10.63
CA ALA A 508 -30.13 21.97 -9.91
C ALA A 508 -29.75 21.97 -8.41
N GLU A 509 -29.51 20.80 -7.83
CA GLU A 509 -29.10 20.65 -6.42
C GLU A 509 -27.59 20.68 -6.26
N LEU A 510 -26.84 19.98 -7.12
CA LEU A 510 -25.39 19.86 -6.99
C LEU A 510 -24.73 19.54 -8.35
N SER A 511 -24.23 20.57 -9.04
CA SER A 511 -23.41 20.34 -10.24
C SER A 511 -21.96 20.00 -9.87
N ASN A 512 -21.26 19.27 -10.75
CA ASN A 512 -19.83 18.96 -10.57
C ASN A 512 -18.98 20.21 -10.35
N LEU A 513 -19.28 21.30 -11.09
CA LEU A 513 -18.53 22.55 -10.95
C LEU A 513 -18.82 23.26 -9.62
N ALA A 514 -20.08 23.24 -9.16
CA ALA A 514 -20.44 23.79 -7.86
C ALA A 514 -19.77 23.02 -6.73
N ALA A 515 -19.75 21.68 -6.82
CA ALA A 515 -19.05 20.81 -5.89
C ALA A 515 -17.52 21.09 -5.88
N ALA A 516 -16.89 21.22 -7.05
CA ALA A 516 -15.46 21.54 -7.15
C ALA A 516 -15.12 22.90 -6.51
N ASN A 517 -15.92 23.92 -6.75
CA ASN A 517 -15.76 25.25 -6.13
C ASN A 517 -16.00 25.22 -4.60
N PHE A 518 -16.92 24.39 -4.15
CA PHE A 518 -17.14 24.20 -2.71
C PHE A 518 -15.96 23.48 -2.05
N ILE A 519 -15.45 22.41 -2.66
CA ILE A 519 -14.27 21.69 -2.18
C ILE A 519 -13.03 22.60 -2.13
N ALA A 520 -12.87 23.51 -3.12
CA ALA A 520 -11.79 24.50 -3.10
C ALA A 520 -11.88 25.44 -1.88
N LYS A 521 -13.08 25.84 -1.47
CA LYS A 521 -13.28 26.61 -0.22
C LYS A 521 -12.91 25.82 1.02
N VAL A 522 -13.20 24.53 1.04
CA VAL A 522 -12.77 23.63 2.15
C VAL A 522 -11.25 23.52 2.20
N SER A 523 -10.57 23.39 1.05
CA SER A 523 -9.11 23.37 0.95
C SER A 523 -8.46 24.62 1.56
N ALA A 524 -9.07 25.78 1.38
CA ALA A 524 -8.55 27.06 1.88
C ALA A 524 -8.59 27.19 3.43
N LEU A 525 -9.31 26.31 4.15
CA LEU A 525 -9.31 26.31 5.61
C LEU A 525 -8.00 25.79 6.20
N ASP A 526 -7.21 25.04 5.45
CA ASP A 526 -5.95 24.46 5.92
C ASP A 526 -4.76 25.23 5.34
N GLY A 527 -3.96 25.81 6.23
CA GLY A 527 -2.80 26.67 5.84
C GLY A 527 -1.55 25.89 5.44
N GLN A 528 -1.49 24.58 5.67
CA GLN A 528 -0.32 23.74 5.39
C GLN A 528 -0.69 22.54 4.49
N ALA A 529 0.32 21.97 3.84
CA ALA A 529 0.15 20.71 3.11
C ALA A 529 -0.37 19.62 4.07
N SER A 530 -1.55 19.12 3.81
CA SER A 530 -2.28 18.21 4.68
C SER A 530 -3.12 17.23 3.83
N TYR A 531 -3.62 16.19 4.48
CA TYR A 531 -4.58 15.28 3.85
C TYR A 531 -5.81 16.02 3.29
N THR A 532 -6.28 17.07 3.97
CA THR A 532 -7.39 17.89 3.48
C THR A 532 -7.09 18.49 2.12
N LYS A 533 -5.94 19.17 1.98
CA LYS A 533 -5.57 19.81 0.70
C LYS A 533 -5.42 18.80 -0.42
N GLU A 534 -4.78 17.69 -0.15
CA GLU A 534 -4.56 16.63 -1.15
C GLU A 534 -5.88 15.95 -1.56
N ASN A 535 -6.74 15.62 -0.60
CA ASN A 535 -8.06 15.09 -0.90
C ASN A 535 -8.89 16.07 -1.71
N CYS A 536 -8.86 17.36 -1.35
CA CYS A 536 -9.57 18.40 -2.11
C CYS A 536 -9.06 18.47 -3.55
N GLY A 537 -7.75 18.46 -3.77
CA GLY A 537 -7.16 18.48 -5.11
C GLY A 537 -7.58 17.27 -5.95
N ASN A 538 -7.48 16.08 -5.37
CA ASN A 538 -7.87 14.84 -6.05
C ASN A 538 -9.36 14.82 -6.43
N LEU A 539 -10.23 15.29 -5.54
CA LEU A 539 -11.67 15.39 -5.82
C LEU A 539 -11.97 16.46 -6.89
N ILE A 540 -11.31 17.61 -6.83
CA ILE A 540 -11.48 18.69 -7.82
C ILE A 540 -11.15 18.20 -9.22
N VAL A 541 -9.99 17.56 -9.42
CA VAL A 541 -9.60 17.03 -10.74
C VAL A 541 -10.64 16.04 -11.28
N ARG A 542 -11.11 15.13 -10.44
CA ARG A 542 -12.09 14.12 -10.83
C ARG A 542 -13.46 14.73 -11.12
N LEU A 543 -13.88 15.78 -10.39
CA LEU A 543 -15.12 16.52 -10.67
C LEU A 543 -15.05 17.27 -11.99
N LEU A 544 -13.88 17.84 -12.32
CA LEU A 544 -13.65 18.59 -13.54
C LEU A 544 -13.41 17.68 -14.75
N SER A 545 -13.07 16.41 -14.53
CA SER A 545 -12.82 15.48 -15.62
C SER A 545 -14.03 15.37 -16.53
N GLU A 546 -13.82 15.54 -17.84
CA GLU A 546 -14.87 15.55 -18.87
C GLU A 546 -15.80 16.78 -18.87
N LEU A 547 -15.55 17.78 -18.03
CA LEU A 547 -16.23 19.07 -18.10
C LEU A 547 -15.40 20.05 -18.92
N ASP A 548 -16.10 20.87 -19.69
CA ASP A 548 -15.53 22.12 -20.20
C ASP A 548 -15.74 23.19 -19.12
N ALA A 549 -14.67 23.47 -18.39
CA ALA A 549 -14.70 24.39 -17.26
C ALA A 549 -14.05 25.75 -17.63
N GLU A 550 -14.24 26.21 -18.84
CA GLU A 550 -13.67 27.45 -19.36
C GLU A 550 -13.99 28.66 -18.45
N GLY A 551 -12.95 29.40 -18.11
CA GLY A 551 -13.03 30.53 -17.20
C GLY A 551 -13.08 30.21 -15.70
N THR A 552 -12.94 28.95 -15.32
CA THR A 552 -12.83 28.56 -13.92
C THR A 552 -11.39 28.60 -13.45
N MET A 553 -11.14 29.17 -12.27
CA MET A 553 -9.81 29.28 -11.66
C MET A 553 -9.77 28.62 -10.30
N PHE A 554 -8.73 27.82 -10.05
CA PHE A 554 -8.41 27.22 -8.75
C PHE A 554 -7.06 27.72 -8.25
N GLU A 555 -7.00 28.11 -6.98
CA GLU A 555 -5.81 28.70 -6.37
C GLU A 555 -5.41 27.94 -5.10
N GLU A 556 -4.08 27.79 -4.89
CA GLU A 556 -3.47 27.18 -3.71
C GLU A 556 -3.92 25.72 -3.42
N ILE A 557 -4.20 24.97 -4.48
CA ILE A 557 -4.59 23.57 -4.39
C ILE A 557 -3.35 22.66 -4.45
N VAL A 558 -3.35 21.64 -3.63
CA VAL A 558 -2.35 20.54 -3.66
C VAL A 558 -3.00 19.32 -4.29
N PHE A 559 -2.45 18.87 -5.39
CA PHE A 559 -2.89 17.68 -6.11
C PHE A 559 -1.99 16.51 -5.75
N GLY A 560 -2.60 15.39 -5.34
CA GLY A 560 -1.88 14.21 -4.86
C GLY A 560 -1.17 13.42 -5.94
N ILE A 561 -0.51 12.36 -5.52
CA ILE A 561 0.21 11.44 -6.42
C ILE A 561 -0.78 10.77 -7.38
N ASP A 562 -0.40 10.69 -8.66
CA ASP A 562 -1.20 10.10 -9.74
C ASP A 562 -2.62 10.70 -9.91
N CYS A 563 -2.89 11.88 -9.35
CA CYS A 563 -4.22 12.51 -9.40
C CYS A 563 -4.70 12.81 -10.81
N LEU A 564 -3.76 13.07 -11.73
CA LEU A 564 -4.06 13.38 -13.13
C LEU A 564 -4.18 12.14 -14.03
N ARG A 565 -3.91 10.96 -13.51
CA ARG A 565 -4.07 9.70 -14.25
C ARG A 565 -5.53 9.48 -14.64
N ASP A 566 -5.76 9.10 -15.90
CA ASP A 566 -7.10 8.84 -16.46
C ASP A 566 -8.07 10.01 -16.26
N CYS A 567 -7.60 11.23 -16.54
CA CYS A 567 -8.43 12.43 -16.45
C CYS A 567 -8.39 13.27 -17.72
N LYS A 568 -9.44 14.08 -17.91
CA LYS A 568 -9.58 15.02 -19.02
C LYS A 568 -9.89 16.40 -18.46
N LEU A 569 -8.95 17.34 -18.61
CA LEU A 569 -9.11 18.72 -18.18
C LEU A 569 -9.14 19.65 -19.40
N ALA A 570 -10.10 20.53 -19.45
CA ALA A 570 -10.24 21.51 -20.53
C ALA A 570 -10.61 22.90 -19.98
N GLY A 571 -9.91 23.94 -20.43
CA GLY A 571 -10.25 25.33 -20.17
C GLY A 571 -10.06 25.84 -18.74
N VAL A 572 -9.41 25.08 -17.87
CA VAL A 572 -9.24 25.41 -16.44
C VAL A 572 -7.97 26.20 -16.20
N SER A 573 -8.03 27.18 -15.30
CA SER A 573 -6.87 27.94 -14.83
C SER A 573 -6.47 27.49 -13.41
N PHE A 574 -5.17 27.24 -13.21
CA PHE A 574 -4.58 26.89 -11.92
C PHE A 574 -3.53 27.93 -11.53
N LYS A 575 -3.63 28.44 -10.30
CA LYS A 575 -2.71 29.45 -9.78
C LYS A 575 -2.13 29.02 -8.43
N ASN A 576 -0.80 29.18 -8.28
CA ASN A 576 -0.10 28.82 -7.06
C ASN A 576 -0.36 27.36 -6.61
N CYS A 577 -0.60 26.45 -7.55
CA CYS A 577 -0.95 25.06 -7.27
C CYS A 577 0.28 24.15 -7.27
N HIS A 578 0.19 23.07 -6.49
CA HIS A 578 1.21 22.04 -6.46
C HIS A 578 0.66 20.71 -6.98
N PHE A 579 1.27 20.18 -8.03
CA PHE A 579 0.97 18.86 -8.61
C PHE A 579 2.08 17.90 -8.15
N SER A 580 1.72 16.90 -7.34
CA SER A 580 2.67 15.87 -6.93
C SER A 580 3.13 15.02 -8.14
N GLN A 581 4.15 14.22 -7.93
CA GLN A 581 4.62 13.30 -8.97
C GLN A 581 3.51 12.33 -9.40
N GLY A 582 3.46 11.96 -10.70
CA GLY A 582 2.41 11.06 -11.14
C GLY A 582 2.55 10.54 -12.56
N SER A 583 1.83 9.44 -12.83
CA SER A 583 1.59 8.95 -14.18
C SER A 583 0.52 9.81 -14.85
N TYR A 584 0.77 10.13 -16.09
CA TYR A 584 -0.19 10.83 -16.97
C TYR A 584 -0.78 9.88 -18.02
N GLU A 585 -0.85 8.59 -17.68
CA GLU A 585 -1.51 7.57 -18.50
C GLU A 585 -2.99 7.94 -18.74
N ALA A 586 -3.46 7.88 -19.97
CA ALA A 586 -4.81 8.25 -20.40
C ALA A 586 -5.24 9.69 -20.01
N THR A 587 -4.27 10.57 -19.75
CA THR A 587 -4.49 11.96 -19.34
C THR A 587 -4.58 12.86 -20.55
N MET A 588 -5.59 13.75 -20.57
CA MET A 588 -5.75 14.78 -21.58
C MET A 588 -5.90 16.15 -20.91
N ILE A 589 -4.97 17.07 -21.19
CA ILE A 589 -5.00 18.45 -20.68
C ILE A 589 -4.99 19.39 -21.86
N ARG A 590 -6.09 20.15 -22.04
CA ARG A 590 -6.27 21.04 -23.18
C ARG A 590 -6.68 22.43 -22.75
N SER A 591 -6.08 23.43 -23.38
CA SER A 591 -6.41 24.86 -23.18
C SER A 591 -6.43 25.27 -21.70
N CYS A 592 -5.60 24.64 -20.88
CA CYS A 592 -5.46 24.96 -19.47
C CYS A 592 -4.33 25.98 -19.26
N SER A 593 -4.50 26.85 -18.25
CA SER A 593 -3.49 27.83 -17.83
C SER A 593 -2.96 27.47 -16.45
N PHE A 594 -1.63 27.52 -16.32
CA PHE A 594 -0.94 27.27 -15.07
C PHE A 594 -0.05 28.48 -14.75
N GLU A 595 -0.33 29.17 -13.64
CA GLU A 595 0.41 30.35 -13.17
C GLU A 595 1.07 30.03 -11.82
N ASN A 596 2.39 30.21 -11.73
CA ASN A 596 3.17 29.93 -10.51
C ASN A 596 2.96 28.50 -9.94
N CYS A 597 2.74 27.51 -10.80
CA CYS A 597 2.49 26.14 -10.40
C CYS A 597 3.78 25.31 -10.33
N THR A 598 3.81 24.35 -9.43
CA THR A 598 4.92 23.40 -9.30
C THR A 598 4.45 22.00 -9.65
N PHE A 599 5.22 21.29 -10.44
CA PHE A 599 4.96 19.90 -10.83
C PHE A 599 6.12 19.03 -10.34
N GLY A 600 5.81 17.97 -9.65
CA GLY A 600 6.75 16.90 -9.38
C GLY A 600 7.16 16.16 -10.64
N GLN A 601 7.63 14.93 -10.54
CA GLN A 601 7.98 14.14 -11.71
C GLN A 601 6.74 13.80 -12.55
N ILE A 602 6.72 14.21 -13.80
CA ILE A 602 5.71 13.85 -14.80
C ILE A 602 6.14 12.56 -15.50
N ARG A 603 5.44 11.45 -15.26
CA ARG A 603 5.62 10.20 -16.01
C ARG A 603 4.72 10.25 -17.23
N PHE A 604 5.34 10.52 -18.38
CA PHE A 604 4.66 10.74 -19.64
C PHE A 604 4.42 9.43 -20.39
N HIS A 605 3.16 9.05 -20.52
CA HIS A 605 2.74 7.85 -21.23
C HIS A 605 2.42 8.16 -22.71
N PRO A 606 2.52 7.21 -23.67
CA PRO A 606 2.13 7.45 -25.07
C PRO A 606 0.69 7.90 -25.29
N SER A 607 -0.21 7.60 -24.34
CA SER A 607 -1.61 8.06 -24.37
C SER A 607 -1.83 9.46 -23.78
N THR A 608 -0.78 10.09 -23.24
CA THR A 608 -0.88 11.45 -22.68
C THR A 608 -1.04 12.48 -23.80
N VAL A 609 -2.01 13.38 -23.65
CA VAL A 609 -2.26 14.47 -24.60
C VAL A 609 -2.17 15.80 -23.86
N PHE A 610 -1.18 16.61 -24.25
CA PHE A 610 -1.10 18.02 -23.90
C PHE A 610 -1.35 18.83 -25.16
N ASP A 611 -2.30 19.78 -25.09
CA ASP A 611 -2.69 20.55 -26.26
C ASP A 611 -3.09 21.95 -25.86
N ASN A 612 -2.45 22.97 -26.48
CA ASN A 612 -2.75 24.40 -26.29
C ASN A 612 -2.77 24.83 -24.80
N ASN A 613 -1.84 24.35 -23.98
CA ASN A 613 -1.72 24.77 -22.60
C ASN A 613 -0.76 25.95 -22.44
N HIS A 614 -0.94 26.75 -21.39
CA HIS A 614 -0.10 27.90 -21.08
C HIS A 614 0.55 27.75 -19.70
N PHE A 615 1.88 27.87 -19.63
CA PHE A 615 2.67 27.82 -18.40
C PHE A 615 3.34 29.16 -18.16
N GLU A 616 3.02 29.79 -17.02
CA GLU A 616 3.59 31.06 -16.57
C GLU A 616 4.28 30.83 -15.21
N ASN A 617 5.59 31.08 -15.13
CA ASN A 617 6.40 30.89 -13.92
C ASN A 617 6.26 29.50 -13.27
N CYS A 618 6.05 28.46 -14.07
CA CYS A 618 5.91 27.10 -13.56
C CYS A 618 7.26 26.39 -13.47
N THR A 619 7.36 25.49 -12.50
CA THR A 619 8.52 24.58 -12.33
C THR A 619 8.07 23.14 -12.47
N VAL A 620 8.87 22.33 -13.17
CA VAL A 620 8.68 20.87 -13.29
C VAL A 620 9.96 20.20 -12.84
N ASP A 621 9.87 19.29 -11.88
CA ASP A 621 11.05 18.62 -11.31
C ASP A 621 11.74 17.71 -12.33
N SER A 622 10.98 16.92 -13.04
CA SER A 622 11.49 16.08 -14.14
C SER A 622 10.35 15.54 -15.01
N ILE A 623 10.70 15.15 -16.24
CA ILE A 623 9.80 14.38 -17.11
C ILE A 623 10.43 13.03 -17.40
N ARG A 624 9.65 11.95 -17.17
CA ARG A 624 10.04 10.62 -17.54
C ARG A 624 9.14 10.11 -18.67
N ILE A 625 9.74 9.72 -19.78
CA ILE A 625 9.02 9.15 -20.93
C ILE A 625 8.92 7.64 -20.71
N GLU A 626 7.74 7.13 -20.40
CA GLU A 626 7.55 5.72 -20.06
C GLU A 626 7.88 4.76 -21.21
N SER A 627 7.66 5.16 -22.46
CA SER A 627 7.93 4.32 -23.62
C SER A 627 9.42 4.06 -23.90
N THR A 628 10.30 5.00 -23.50
CA THR A 628 11.73 4.94 -23.78
C THR A 628 12.59 4.87 -22.51
N GLY A 629 11.99 5.10 -21.34
CA GLY A 629 12.68 5.21 -20.07
C GLY A 629 13.56 6.45 -19.91
N VAL A 630 13.54 7.35 -20.90
CA VAL A 630 14.32 8.59 -20.88
C VAL A 630 13.75 9.53 -19.83
N GLU A 631 14.64 10.11 -19.03
CA GLU A 631 14.28 11.09 -18.01
C GLU A 631 14.95 12.41 -18.29
N ILE A 632 14.17 13.49 -18.27
CA ILE A 632 14.56 14.85 -18.60
C ILE A 632 14.52 15.67 -17.32
N TRP A 633 15.63 16.30 -16.94
CA TRP A 633 15.79 17.09 -15.69
C TRP A 633 16.13 18.54 -15.93
N GLU A 634 16.75 18.82 -17.06
CA GLU A 634 17.22 20.15 -17.39
C GLU A 634 16.01 21.01 -17.75
N PRO A 635 15.82 22.19 -17.08
CA PRO A 635 14.62 23.02 -17.26
C PRO A 635 14.34 23.41 -18.70
N ASN A 636 15.37 23.78 -19.47
CA ASN A 636 15.20 24.14 -20.88
C ASN A 636 14.77 22.94 -21.74
N ALA A 637 15.31 21.76 -21.46
CA ALA A 637 14.91 20.53 -22.17
C ALA A 637 13.47 20.11 -21.82
N ILE A 638 13.06 20.30 -20.56
CA ILE A 638 11.66 20.10 -20.11
C ILE A 638 10.74 21.05 -20.87
N ASN A 639 11.07 22.36 -20.89
CA ASN A 639 10.27 23.36 -21.60
C ASN A 639 10.19 23.07 -23.10
N MET A 640 11.30 22.67 -23.73
CA MET A 640 11.31 22.27 -25.15
C MET A 640 10.46 21.03 -25.40
N PHE A 641 10.48 20.05 -24.50
CA PHE A 641 9.65 18.86 -24.61
C PHE A 641 8.18 19.22 -24.55
N LEU A 642 7.75 20.01 -23.55
CA LEU A 642 6.38 20.46 -23.38
C LEU A 642 5.91 21.39 -24.52
N ALA A 643 6.80 22.26 -25.06
CA ALA A 643 6.49 23.12 -26.21
C ALA A 643 6.19 22.31 -27.49
N ARG A 644 6.88 21.17 -27.69
CA ARG A 644 6.59 20.25 -28.81
C ARG A 644 5.21 19.61 -28.72
N LEU A 645 4.66 19.56 -27.51
CA LEU A 645 3.32 19.03 -27.21
C LEU A 645 2.24 20.12 -27.23
N GLY A 646 2.57 21.36 -27.70
CA GLY A 646 1.60 22.45 -27.80
C GLY A 646 1.46 23.29 -26.51
N THR A 647 2.40 23.18 -25.55
CA THR A 647 2.41 24.07 -24.38
C THR A 647 3.14 25.38 -24.72
N THR A 648 2.55 26.54 -24.39
CA THR A 648 3.16 27.86 -24.55
C THR A 648 3.77 28.32 -23.21
N PHE A 649 4.83 29.15 -23.30
CA PHE A 649 5.53 29.72 -22.16
C PHE A 649 5.61 31.23 -22.30
N GLU A 650 5.65 31.96 -21.19
CA GLU A 650 5.76 33.42 -21.15
C GLU A 650 7.04 33.95 -21.84
N THR A 651 8.16 33.22 -21.68
CA THR A 651 9.42 33.52 -22.36
C THR A 651 9.58 32.66 -23.59
N PRO A 652 9.90 33.26 -24.78
CA PRO A 652 10.13 32.48 -25.98
C PRO A 652 11.31 31.50 -25.76
N ILE A 653 11.06 30.24 -25.94
CA ILE A 653 12.11 29.24 -25.98
C ILE A 653 12.78 29.35 -27.33
N ASP A 654 14.11 29.46 -27.38
CA ASP A 654 14.85 29.49 -28.64
C ASP A 654 14.80 28.09 -29.30
N VAL A 655 13.83 27.92 -30.21
CA VAL A 655 13.48 26.61 -30.82
C VAL A 655 14.48 26.19 -31.90
N ASN A 656 15.54 26.98 -32.17
CA ASN A 656 16.49 26.74 -33.26
C ASN A 656 17.64 25.76 -32.91
N LEU A 657 17.55 25.05 -31.80
CA LEU A 657 18.48 23.94 -31.54
C LEU A 657 17.88 22.65 -32.11
N GLU A 658 18.31 22.24 -33.30
CA GLU A 658 18.22 20.84 -33.75
C GLU A 658 19.00 19.97 -32.74
N ILE A 659 18.33 19.46 -31.75
CA ILE A 659 18.91 18.42 -30.86
C ILE A 659 18.57 17.08 -31.51
N LEU A 660 19.52 16.55 -32.30
CA LEU A 660 19.72 15.10 -32.37
C LEU A 660 19.81 14.63 -30.90
N PRO A 661 19.21 13.48 -30.52
CA PRO A 661 19.42 12.95 -29.19
C PRO A 661 20.94 12.85 -29.01
N PRO A 662 21.55 13.51 -28.02
CA PRO A 662 22.97 13.38 -27.79
C PRO A 662 23.24 11.88 -27.59
N GLU A 663 24.33 11.37 -28.17
CA GLU A 663 24.92 10.12 -27.70
C GLU A 663 25.23 10.32 -26.22
N VAL A 664 24.32 9.90 -25.37
CA VAL A 664 24.43 10.12 -23.94
C VAL A 664 25.54 9.22 -23.44
N ASP A 665 26.60 9.81 -22.92
CA ASP A 665 27.70 9.07 -22.32
C ASP A 665 27.17 8.16 -21.19
N GLU A 666 27.30 6.86 -21.37
CA GLU A 666 26.77 5.86 -20.43
C GLU A 666 27.27 6.07 -18.99
N ASN A 667 28.48 6.59 -18.83
CA ASN A 667 29.04 6.90 -17.50
C ASN A 667 28.29 8.05 -16.84
N LEU A 668 27.84 9.03 -17.61
CA LEU A 668 27.04 10.14 -17.09
C LEU A 668 25.67 9.66 -16.59
N VAL A 669 25.04 8.77 -17.34
CA VAL A 669 23.77 8.15 -16.93
C VAL A 669 23.94 7.35 -15.63
N ASN A 670 25.05 6.63 -15.49
CA ASN A 670 25.34 5.88 -14.28
C ASN A 670 25.59 6.80 -13.07
N ILE A 671 26.26 7.95 -13.29
CA ILE A 671 26.45 8.97 -12.24
C ILE A 671 25.13 9.60 -11.86
N GLU A 672 24.29 9.98 -12.80
CA GLU A 672 22.96 10.48 -12.50
C GLU A 672 22.15 9.48 -11.67
N LYS A 673 22.16 8.20 -12.05
CA LYS A 673 21.55 7.13 -11.24
C LYS A 673 22.13 7.08 -9.83
N LEU A 674 23.45 7.13 -9.69
CA LEU A 674 24.12 7.10 -8.40
C LEU A 674 23.72 8.30 -7.54
N LEU A 675 23.72 9.52 -8.10
CA LEU A 675 23.34 10.73 -7.37
C LEU A 675 21.88 10.68 -6.89
N ARG A 676 20.98 10.07 -7.66
CA ARG A 676 19.59 9.81 -7.23
C ARG A 676 19.53 8.91 -6.01
N TYR A 677 20.42 7.92 -5.89
CA TYR A 677 20.48 7.08 -4.69
C TYR A 677 20.96 7.88 -3.49
N PHE A 678 21.91 8.78 -3.68
CA PHE A 678 22.33 9.70 -2.62
C PHE A 678 21.28 10.75 -2.25
N MET A 679 20.28 11.04 -3.08
CA MET A 679 19.08 11.79 -2.68
C MET A 679 18.24 11.05 -1.63
N ARG A 680 18.41 9.74 -1.53
CA ARG A 680 17.59 8.85 -0.71
C ARG A 680 18.37 8.15 0.40
N SER A 681 19.69 8.32 0.43
CA SER A 681 20.59 7.69 1.39
C SER A 681 21.79 8.58 1.68
N THR A 682 22.15 8.70 2.94
CA THR A 682 23.36 9.46 3.35
C THR A 682 24.64 8.75 2.93
N HIS A 683 24.58 7.44 2.70
CA HIS A 683 25.70 6.62 2.25
C HIS A 683 25.22 5.35 1.52
N ILE A 684 26.04 4.86 0.62
CA ILE A 684 25.74 3.69 -0.23
C ILE A 684 26.92 2.72 -0.15
N SER A 685 26.66 1.40 -0.03
CA SER A 685 27.72 0.39 -0.08
C SER A 685 28.07 0.02 -1.52
N GLU A 686 29.27 -0.53 -1.70
CA GLU A 686 29.73 -1.00 -3.01
C GLU A 686 28.79 -2.08 -3.61
N SER A 687 28.26 -2.97 -2.77
CA SER A 687 27.31 -3.99 -3.20
C SER A 687 25.99 -3.36 -3.70
N VAL A 688 25.52 -2.30 -3.06
CA VAL A 688 24.33 -1.57 -3.50
C VAL A 688 24.58 -0.89 -4.84
N ILE A 689 25.75 -0.29 -5.06
CA ILE A 689 26.14 0.28 -6.36
C ILE A 689 26.09 -0.81 -7.44
N LYS A 690 26.66 -1.99 -7.20
CA LYS A 690 26.66 -3.14 -8.13
C LYS A 690 25.22 -3.54 -8.49
N ILE A 691 24.38 -3.76 -7.49
CA ILE A 691 23.00 -4.20 -7.70
C ILE A 691 22.20 -3.15 -8.48
N LYS A 692 22.38 -1.88 -8.13
CA LYS A 692 21.59 -0.77 -8.68
C LYS A 692 21.99 -0.37 -10.11
N LEU A 693 23.22 -0.57 -10.49
CA LEU A 693 23.70 -0.35 -11.86
C LEU A 693 23.67 -1.62 -12.72
N GLY A 694 23.30 -2.78 -12.14
CA GLY A 694 23.17 -4.05 -12.83
C GLY A 694 24.47 -4.50 -13.49
N ASP A 695 24.41 -4.97 -14.73
CA ASP A 695 25.59 -5.45 -15.49
C ASP A 695 26.71 -4.41 -15.62
N ARG A 696 26.38 -3.12 -15.45
CA ARG A 696 27.34 -2.01 -15.51
C ARG A 696 27.94 -1.66 -14.15
N GLY A 697 27.43 -2.22 -13.06
CA GLY A 697 27.84 -1.89 -11.70
C GLY A 697 29.32 -2.17 -11.45
N GLN A 698 29.86 -3.28 -11.92
CA GLN A 698 31.28 -3.61 -11.78
C GLN A 698 32.18 -2.66 -12.58
N SER A 699 31.82 -2.37 -13.83
CA SER A 699 32.54 -1.43 -14.68
C SER A 699 32.56 -0.03 -14.07
N PHE A 700 31.44 0.42 -13.49
CA PHE A 700 31.35 1.71 -12.80
C PHE A 700 32.29 1.77 -11.59
N ILE A 701 32.37 0.71 -10.78
CA ILE A 701 33.24 0.64 -9.62
C ILE A 701 34.71 0.65 -10.03
N ASP A 702 35.07 -0.03 -11.10
CA ASP A 702 36.44 -0.17 -11.55
C ASP A 702 36.98 1.09 -12.25
N TYR A 703 36.13 1.85 -12.96
CA TYR A 703 36.56 2.98 -13.79
C TYR A 703 36.01 4.34 -13.32
N SER A 704 34.70 4.47 -13.07
CA SER A 704 34.08 5.77 -12.78
C SER A 704 34.19 6.17 -11.31
N LEU A 705 34.02 5.22 -10.39
CA LEU A 705 34.09 5.48 -8.95
C LEU A 705 35.45 6.01 -8.47
N PRO A 706 36.61 5.51 -8.94
CA PRO A 706 37.91 6.08 -8.60
C PRO A 706 38.08 7.54 -9.02
N ASP A 707 37.51 7.93 -10.17
CA ASP A 707 37.51 9.31 -10.63
C ASP A 707 36.69 10.22 -9.73
N LEU A 708 35.52 9.75 -9.30
CA LEU A 708 34.64 10.50 -8.38
C LEU A 708 35.26 10.66 -6.99
N LEU A 709 35.98 9.62 -6.51
CA LEU A 709 36.71 9.64 -5.25
C LEU A 709 37.89 10.62 -5.29
N SER A 710 38.69 10.57 -6.39
CA SER A 710 39.88 11.44 -6.56
C SER A 710 39.52 12.95 -6.57
N ARG A 711 38.31 13.28 -7.03
CA ARG A 711 37.77 14.66 -7.09
C ARG A 711 36.95 15.05 -5.87
N GLY A 712 36.81 14.16 -4.88
CA GLY A 712 36.01 14.39 -3.69
C GLY A 712 34.51 14.62 -3.96
N ILE A 713 34.00 14.16 -5.11
CA ILE A 713 32.57 14.16 -5.43
C ILE A 713 31.86 13.12 -4.57
N VAL A 714 32.51 11.97 -4.43
CA VAL A 714 32.14 10.89 -3.52
C VAL A 714 33.28 10.69 -2.53
N VAL A 715 32.98 10.38 -1.28
CA VAL A 715 33.98 10.16 -0.22
C VAL A 715 33.72 8.80 0.42
N GLU A 716 34.77 8.01 0.56
CA GLU A 716 34.69 6.72 1.27
C GLU A 716 34.61 6.96 2.78
N ILE A 717 33.76 6.19 3.46
CA ILE A 717 33.54 6.28 4.90
C ILE A 717 34.18 5.07 5.59
N ASP A 718 34.93 5.31 6.66
CA ASP A 718 35.49 4.26 7.49
C ASP A 718 34.36 3.42 8.12
N ASN A 719 34.36 2.12 7.84
CA ASN A 719 33.39 1.19 8.41
C ASN A 719 33.95 0.58 9.70
N ARG A 720 33.32 0.83 10.84
CA ARG A 720 33.67 0.24 12.15
C ARG A 720 33.00 -1.12 12.42
N GLY A 721 32.35 -1.72 11.43
CA GLY A 721 31.68 -3.02 11.53
C GLY A 721 32.52 -4.18 11.00
N SER A 722 32.16 -5.41 11.35
CA SER A 722 32.88 -6.66 11.03
C SER A 722 32.78 -7.12 9.57
N GLY A 723 32.40 -6.28 8.61
CA GLY A 723 32.31 -6.58 7.18
C GLY A 723 33.25 -5.67 6.35
N GLN A 724 33.94 -6.28 5.35
CA GLN A 724 34.90 -5.57 4.47
C GLN A 724 34.20 -4.78 3.33
N GLN A 725 32.94 -4.34 3.47
CA GLN A 725 32.27 -3.60 2.41
C GLN A 725 32.61 -2.11 2.48
N ARG A 726 33.10 -1.60 1.34
CA ARG A 726 33.37 -0.15 1.15
C ARG A 726 32.03 0.59 1.14
N ARG A 727 31.97 1.75 1.84
CA ARG A 727 30.81 2.63 1.87
C ARG A 727 31.18 4.02 1.43
N PHE A 728 30.26 4.68 0.76
CA PHE A 728 30.48 5.96 0.12
C PHE A 728 29.39 6.96 0.51
N LYS A 729 29.76 8.22 0.69
CA LYS A 729 28.84 9.36 0.82
C LYS A 729 29.17 10.45 -0.18
N LEU A 730 28.26 11.39 -0.41
CA LEU A 730 28.56 12.57 -1.20
C LEU A 730 29.55 13.47 -0.46
N GLY A 731 30.56 13.91 -1.16
CA GLY A 731 31.56 14.89 -0.68
C GLY A 731 31.17 16.34 -0.99
N LYS A 732 30.16 16.54 -1.85
CA LYS A 732 29.68 17.87 -2.27
C LYS A 732 28.16 17.94 -2.12
N GLN A 733 27.61 19.15 -2.07
CA GLN A 733 26.15 19.34 -2.01
C GLN A 733 25.49 18.89 -3.32
N LEU A 734 24.39 18.18 -3.19
CA LEU A 734 23.67 17.58 -4.33
C LEU A 734 23.23 18.62 -5.37
N GLN A 735 22.80 19.81 -4.91
CA GLN A 735 22.41 20.91 -5.80
C GLN A 735 23.56 21.39 -6.68
N GLN A 736 24.79 21.46 -6.12
CA GLN A 736 25.99 21.81 -6.88
C GLN A 736 26.34 20.71 -7.89
N LEU A 737 26.17 19.43 -7.54
CA LEU A 737 26.41 18.30 -8.42
C LEU A 737 25.45 18.28 -9.60
N ASN A 738 24.16 18.49 -9.34
CA ASN A 738 23.13 18.56 -10.37
C ASN A 738 23.33 19.76 -11.32
N GLY A 739 23.71 20.93 -10.79
CA GLY A 739 24.03 22.09 -11.61
C GLY A 739 25.19 21.81 -12.58
N LYS A 740 26.27 21.19 -12.09
CA LYS A 740 27.42 20.85 -12.95
C LYS A 740 27.16 19.69 -13.91
N LEU A 741 26.27 18.76 -13.58
CA LEU A 741 25.80 17.73 -14.51
C LEU A 741 25.06 18.37 -15.70
N SER A 742 24.20 19.35 -15.43
CA SER A 742 23.49 20.11 -16.47
C SER A 742 24.46 20.89 -17.37
N GLU A 743 25.49 21.50 -16.79
CA GLU A 743 26.53 22.23 -17.53
C GLU A 743 27.39 21.33 -18.42
N ALA A 744 27.53 20.06 -18.07
CA ALA A 744 28.38 19.09 -18.77
C ALA A 744 27.83 18.64 -20.15
N LYS A 745 26.60 19.07 -20.52
CA LYS A 745 25.96 18.83 -21.85
C LYS A 745 26.06 17.37 -22.35
N GLY A 746 25.92 16.40 -21.47
CA GLY A 746 25.91 14.98 -21.81
C GLY A 746 27.31 14.32 -21.91
N SER A 747 28.40 14.98 -21.57
CA SER A 747 29.76 14.44 -21.60
C SER A 747 30.33 14.19 -20.19
N TYR A 748 30.70 12.94 -19.88
CA TYR A 748 31.35 12.56 -18.63
C TYR A 748 32.67 13.28 -18.39
N SER A 749 33.49 13.44 -19.45
CA SER A 749 34.77 14.14 -19.36
C SER A 749 34.57 15.65 -19.01
N ALA A 750 33.56 16.31 -19.58
CA ALA A 750 33.23 17.69 -19.28
C ALA A 750 32.74 17.86 -17.82
N PHE A 751 31.95 16.92 -17.34
CA PHE A 751 31.53 16.87 -15.93
C PHE A 751 32.74 16.79 -14.99
N LEU A 752 33.68 15.88 -15.25
CA LEU A 752 34.89 15.73 -14.44
C LEU A 752 35.80 16.97 -14.48
N GLN A 753 35.95 17.58 -15.65
CA GLN A 753 36.75 18.81 -15.81
C GLN A 753 36.19 20.01 -15.04
N SER A 754 34.87 20.09 -14.91
CA SER A 754 34.20 21.15 -14.13
C SER A 754 34.59 21.13 -12.63
N TYR A 755 35.21 20.06 -12.14
CA TYR A 755 35.75 19.93 -10.80
C TYR A 755 37.27 20.13 -10.68
N GLU A 756 38.01 20.14 -11.79
CA GLU A 756 39.45 20.45 -11.78
C GLU A 756 39.71 21.98 -11.71
N SER A 757 38.84 22.77 -12.33
CA SER A 757 38.96 24.24 -12.34
C SER A 757 38.62 24.93 -11.01
N SER A 758 38.10 24.24 -10.01
CA SER A 758 37.71 24.81 -8.71
C SER A 758 38.73 24.51 -7.59
N ARG A 759 39.95 24.07 -7.91
CA ARG A 759 41.03 23.88 -6.92
C ARG A 759 41.91 25.11 -6.70
N ASP A 760 41.69 26.17 -7.50
CA ASP A 760 42.51 27.42 -7.44
C ASP A 760 41.74 28.64 -6.88
N ASP A 761 40.64 28.46 -6.10
CA ASP A 761 39.99 29.52 -5.34
C ASP A 761 39.92 29.20 -3.84
#